data_483c2a595a6cccc16bfb5d8d0bfc6ddf
#
_entry.id   483c2a595a6cccc16bfb5d8d0bfc6ddf
#
_cell.length_a   1.000
_cell.length_b   1.000
_cell.length_c   1.000
_cell.angle_alpha   90.00
_cell.angle_beta   90.00
_cell.angle_gamma   90.00
#
_symmetry.space_group_name_H-M   'P 1'
#
loop_
_entity.id
_entity.type
_entity.pdbx_description
1 polymer ?
#
loop_
_entity_poly.entity_id
_entity_poly.type
_entity_poly.pdbx_seq_one_letter_code
_entity_poly.pdbx_strand_id
1 'polypeptide(L)'
;MSRQFDKDKCINKSLSNRSSARCLLSLSRAGTPLRGAPALPGLGDGARDFGFRSDRNGGGVVPHPRRGWDTRTQFPTVAQIALTRFAIVTGLMFIGLILPVLACQAPLDVGTSAKVDAAYQDGAALDAIFDAYWNAKLRHGPEWATYLGDHRFGDRLTDYSAEARDERIQQAAGFLGLVRHAAPYATDADDRLSAALFEATLKDSLALAAYPDHLMPIKQQNSPHLTLGTLRTHSPFNTPQDCANYAARMSAFKTQADQLMALMDEGIARGVVRPKITIEQALPQFDAMIADDPTASPLYEPARSLAAGAGGAESQAKIRAGVADALVGLKKLRRYLKETYLPACRETVGYCYLPDGAAWYRALAKHHTTTDMSPETIHQTGLKELERIHKEMREVMAKVEFDGTLQEFIERMRNDPAQHNKTPAEIMRRHREILTRSDANLPKLFGRLPKTPYDLKEIEAFRAPSSATAYYYNAPDDGSRPAYFYINVYKPETRPIYTMEALAYHEAQPGHHLQIALAQERKDWPAFRRFEHITAFIEGWALYSERLGYDLGGYQDPYARFGQLTYDAWRSSRLVVDTGMHYFGWSRERAIEFMKNNTGLSEQNIISEIDRYIAWPGQALGYKVGQLEISRLRVEAEQALGDAFDIRAWHDHLLAEGSIPMSMLRTRMREWVARQ
;
A
#
# COMPACT_ATOMS: atom_id res chain seq x y z
N MET A 1 59.18 -7.62 14.42
CA MET A 1 59.17 -7.37 15.88
C MET A 1 57.71 -7.63 16.31
N SER A 2 57.31 -8.84 16.57
CA SER A 2 57.47 -9.81 17.66
C SER A 2 56.98 -9.28 19.01
N ARG A 3 55.87 -9.91 19.40
CA ARG A 3 55.50 -10.59 20.65
C ARG A 3 53.96 -10.53 20.78
N GLN A 4 53.15 -11.53 20.61
CA GLN A 4 53.01 -12.91 21.13
C GLN A 4 53.16 -13.04 22.67
N PHE A 5 52.06 -13.41 23.32
CA PHE A 5 51.89 -14.21 24.54
C PHE A 5 50.37 -14.34 24.76
N ASP A 6 49.80 -15.40 24.62
CA ASP A 6 49.78 -16.82 25.04
C ASP A 6 48.95 -17.06 26.32
N LYS A 7 47.91 -17.79 26.16
CA LYS A 7 47.29 -18.95 26.81
C LYS A 7 47.14 -19.10 28.31
N ASP A 8 45.97 -19.52 28.63
CA ASP A 8 45.57 -20.69 29.44
C ASP A 8 45.50 -20.67 30.95
N LYS A 9 44.44 -21.35 31.40
CA LYS A 9 44.24 -22.11 32.66
C LYS A 9 43.41 -21.39 33.73
N CYS A 10 42.50 -22.01 34.44
CA CYS A 10 42.09 -23.39 34.71
C CYS A 10 40.79 -23.36 35.54
N ILE A 11 39.85 -24.25 35.21
CA ILE A 11 39.39 -25.42 35.97
C ILE A 11 38.68 -25.22 37.32
N ASN A 12 37.38 -25.62 37.32
CA ASN A 12 36.67 -26.54 38.23
C ASN A 12 36.53 -26.28 39.74
N LYS A 13 35.30 -26.36 40.20
CA LYS A 13 34.74 -27.33 41.18
C LYS A 13 33.35 -26.83 41.64
N SER A 14 32.24 -27.47 41.41
CA SER A 14 31.67 -28.76 41.80
C SER A 14 30.94 -28.73 43.13
N LEU A 15 29.73 -29.34 43.08
CA LEU A 15 28.98 -30.03 44.12
C LEU A 15 28.09 -29.13 45.01
N SER A 16 26.86 -29.34 45.13
CA SER A 16 25.89 -30.41 45.34
C SER A 16 24.95 -30.04 46.50
N ASN A 17 23.73 -30.27 46.37
CA ASN A 17 22.78 -31.13 47.16
C ASN A 17 21.37 -30.59 47.05
N ARG A 18 20.46 -31.34 46.44
CA ARG A 18 19.54 -32.38 46.95
C ARG A 18 18.67 -31.95 48.14
N SER A 19 17.39 -31.93 47.91
CA SER A 19 16.35 -32.84 48.48
C SER A 19 14.97 -32.22 48.24
N SER A 20 14.05 -32.83 47.51
CA SER A 20 13.13 -33.92 47.86
C SER A 20 11.95 -33.53 48.76
N ALA A 21 10.76 -33.67 48.21
CA ALA A 21 9.54 -34.32 48.70
C ALA A 21 8.38 -33.92 47.80
N ARG A 22 7.80 -34.75 46.98
CA ARG A 22 6.88 -35.91 47.13
C ARG A 22 5.75 -35.73 48.14
N CYS A 23 4.51 -35.71 47.60
CA CYS A 23 3.35 -36.53 48.01
C CYS A 23 2.17 -36.18 47.07
N LEU A 24 1.73 -37.07 46.16
CA LEU A 24 0.83 -38.22 46.27
C LEU A 24 -0.65 -37.79 46.38
N LEU A 25 -1.39 -37.99 45.25
CA LEU A 25 -2.40 -39.06 44.99
C LEU A 25 -3.70 -39.02 45.82
N SER A 26 -4.84 -38.95 45.12
CA SER A 26 -5.92 -39.95 45.05
C SER A 26 -7.09 -39.38 44.26
N LEU A 27 -7.53 -39.94 43.12
CA LEU A 27 -8.40 -41.09 42.87
C LEU A 27 -9.80 -41.01 43.49
N SER A 28 -10.81 -40.91 42.63
CA SER A 28 -11.99 -41.80 42.48
C SER A 28 -12.92 -41.21 41.42
N ARG A 29 -13.16 -41.79 40.33
CA ARG A 29 -13.94 -42.96 39.84
C ARG A 29 -15.42 -42.95 40.23
N ALA A 30 -16.19 -43.18 39.14
CA ALA A 30 -17.56 -43.74 39.01
C ALA A 30 -18.64 -42.65 38.79
N GLY A 31 -19.57 -42.78 37.89
CA GLY A 31 -20.04 -43.84 37.02
C GLY A 31 -21.19 -43.33 36.15
N THR A 32 -21.33 -43.88 34.98
CA THR A 32 -22.48 -43.87 34.06
C THR A 32 -23.64 -44.72 34.62
N PRO A 33 -24.81 -44.88 33.95
CA PRO A 33 -25.52 -44.20 32.87
C PRO A 33 -27.06 -44.06 33.11
N LEU A 34 -27.81 -43.52 32.15
CA LEU A 34 -29.09 -44.03 31.63
C LEU A 34 -29.98 -42.96 30.99
N ARG A 35 -30.21 -43.12 29.66
CA ARG A 35 -31.48 -43.34 28.94
C ARG A 35 -32.62 -42.33 29.10
N GLY A 36 -33.09 -41.88 27.92
CA GLY A 36 -34.47 -41.47 27.69
C GLY A 36 -34.69 -40.59 26.49
N ALA A 37 -34.76 -41.17 25.29
CA ALA A 37 -35.55 -40.60 24.21
C ALA A 37 -37.02 -40.94 24.41
N PRO A 38 -37.97 -40.20 23.86
CA PRO A 38 -38.70 -40.77 22.75
C PRO A 38 -38.93 -39.89 21.51
N ALA A 39 -39.29 -40.62 20.47
CA ALA A 39 -39.49 -40.32 19.10
C ALA A 39 -40.81 -39.60 18.78
N LEU A 40 -40.75 -38.97 17.63
CA LEU A 40 -41.71 -38.64 16.56
C LEU A 40 -43.16 -39.05 16.67
N PRO A 41 -44.15 -38.33 16.05
CA PRO A 41 -44.56 -38.58 14.68
C PRO A 41 -44.83 -37.28 13.87
N GLY A 42 -44.84 -37.18 12.54
CA GLY A 42 -45.16 -38.09 11.47
C GLY A 42 -45.97 -37.35 10.40
N LEU A 43 -45.54 -37.48 9.14
CA LEU A 43 -46.34 -37.44 7.90
C LEU A 43 -46.95 -36.12 7.37
N GLY A 44 -46.65 -35.87 6.10
CA GLY A 44 -47.45 -35.09 5.19
C GLY A 44 -46.79 -34.82 3.83
N ASP A 45 -46.80 -35.78 2.92
CA ASP A 45 -46.49 -35.66 1.48
C ASP A 45 -47.33 -34.60 0.78
N GLY A 46 -46.77 -33.95 -0.21
CA GLY A 46 -47.52 -33.09 -1.12
C GLY A 46 -46.67 -32.56 -2.28
N ALA A 47 -46.22 -33.45 -3.16
CA ALA A 47 -45.79 -33.10 -4.49
C ALA A 47 -46.99 -32.66 -5.35
N ARG A 48 -46.86 -31.56 -6.10
CA ARG A 48 -47.57 -31.35 -7.36
C ARG A 48 -46.76 -30.51 -8.33
N ASP A 49 -46.36 -31.17 -9.39
CA ASP A 49 -46.06 -30.65 -10.73
C ASP A 49 -47.15 -29.73 -11.28
N PHE A 50 -46.73 -28.72 -12.04
CA PHE A 50 -47.40 -28.17 -13.23
C PHE A 50 -46.38 -27.28 -13.94
N GLY A 51 -45.80 -27.53 -15.08
CA GLY A 51 -46.50 -27.86 -16.35
C GLY A 51 -46.45 -26.62 -17.24
N PHE A 52 -45.47 -26.59 -18.20
CA PHE A 52 -45.38 -25.63 -19.33
C PHE A 52 -46.71 -25.49 -20.06
N ARG A 53 -47.09 -24.25 -20.44
CA ARG A 53 -47.72 -23.96 -21.73
C ARG A 53 -47.52 -22.54 -22.19
N SER A 54 -46.95 -22.38 -23.36
CA SER A 54 -47.00 -21.22 -24.24
C SER A 54 -48.43 -21.04 -24.78
N ASP A 55 -48.90 -19.79 -24.87
CA ASP A 55 -49.83 -19.42 -25.94
C ASP A 55 -49.69 -17.94 -26.31
N ARG A 56 -49.72 -17.76 -27.62
CA ARG A 56 -49.70 -16.48 -28.34
C ARG A 56 -51.15 -15.95 -28.50
N ASN A 57 -51.20 -14.65 -28.73
CA ASN A 57 -52.14 -13.88 -29.53
C ASN A 57 -53.08 -12.92 -28.77
N GLY A 58 -53.08 -11.71 -29.33
CA GLY A 58 -54.31 -10.96 -29.51
C GLY A 58 -54.32 -9.53 -28.94
N GLY A 59 -53.91 -8.59 -29.67
CA GLY A 59 -54.47 -7.37 -30.19
C GLY A 59 -55.50 -6.59 -29.34
N GLY A 60 -55.23 -5.30 -29.17
CA GLY A 60 -56.18 -4.34 -28.62
C GLY A 60 -55.63 -2.92 -28.59
N VAL A 61 -55.74 -2.19 -29.67
CA VAL A 61 -55.50 -0.75 -29.82
C VAL A 61 -56.75 0.03 -29.37
N VAL A 62 -56.65 1.03 -28.52
CA VAL A 62 -57.55 2.20 -28.46
C VAL A 62 -56.79 3.42 -27.90
N PRO A 63 -57.12 4.66 -28.34
CA PRO A 63 -56.17 5.73 -28.59
C PRO A 63 -56.23 6.93 -27.62
N HIS A 64 -55.23 7.81 -27.82
CA HIS A 64 -54.92 9.15 -27.37
C HIS A 64 -56.06 10.10 -26.95
N PRO A 65 -55.68 11.14 -26.14
CA PRO A 65 -55.48 12.39 -26.87
C PRO A 65 -54.17 13.16 -26.52
N ARG A 66 -53.60 13.73 -27.59
CA ARG A 66 -52.52 14.71 -27.62
C ARG A 66 -52.97 16.02 -26.95
N ARG A 67 -52.11 16.62 -26.13
CA ARG A 67 -51.97 18.06 -26.06
C ARG A 67 -50.47 18.37 -26.14
N GLY A 68 -50.11 19.06 -27.19
CA GLY A 68 -48.80 19.59 -27.44
C GLY A 68 -48.51 20.82 -26.53
N TRP A 69 -47.30 20.92 -26.10
CA TRP A 69 -46.67 22.17 -25.73
C TRP A 69 -45.29 22.18 -26.38
N ASP A 70 -45.15 23.09 -27.33
CA ASP A 70 -43.92 23.48 -27.97
C ASP A 70 -43.26 24.53 -27.04
N THR A 71 -42.10 24.21 -26.53
CA THR A 71 -41.18 25.26 -25.98
C THR A 71 -39.75 24.80 -26.23
N ARG A 72 -39.20 25.26 -27.35
CA ARG A 72 -37.77 25.38 -27.54
C ARG A 72 -37.21 26.40 -26.58
N THR A 73 -36.62 25.97 -25.51
CA THR A 73 -35.60 26.74 -24.78
C THR A 73 -34.44 25.81 -24.50
N GLN A 74 -33.43 25.93 -25.34
CA GLN A 74 -32.13 25.36 -25.09
C GLN A 74 -31.50 26.03 -23.87
N PHE A 75 -31.38 25.31 -22.77
CA PHE A 75 -30.48 25.71 -21.68
C PHE A 75 -29.09 25.21 -22.05
N PRO A 76 -28.05 26.10 -22.06
CA PRO A 76 -26.69 25.64 -22.26
C PRO A 76 -26.25 24.83 -21.04
N THR A 77 -25.63 23.69 -21.31
CA THR A 77 -25.04 22.83 -20.27
C THR A 77 -23.96 23.59 -19.50
N VAL A 78 -23.86 23.29 -18.20
CA VAL A 78 -22.89 23.89 -17.26
C VAL A 78 -21.44 23.89 -17.79
N ALA A 79 -21.10 22.98 -18.70
CA ALA A 79 -19.81 22.91 -19.37
C ALA A 79 -19.54 24.07 -20.33
N GLN A 80 -20.55 24.69 -20.98
CA GLN A 80 -20.35 25.81 -21.90
C GLN A 80 -20.20 27.15 -21.18
N ILE A 81 -20.77 27.29 -19.99
CA ILE A 81 -20.63 28.52 -19.17
C ILE A 81 -19.23 28.58 -18.53
N ALA A 82 -18.65 27.43 -18.20
CA ALA A 82 -17.28 27.34 -17.67
C ALA A 82 -16.21 27.70 -18.72
N LEU A 83 -16.41 27.31 -19.99
CA LEU A 83 -15.44 27.56 -21.06
C LEU A 83 -15.41 29.04 -21.52
N THR A 84 -16.53 29.76 -21.48
CA THR A 84 -16.57 31.16 -21.96
C THR A 84 -16.06 32.15 -20.90
N ARG A 85 -16.16 31.83 -19.59
CA ARG A 85 -15.53 32.63 -18.52
C ARG A 85 -14.05 32.30 -18.34
N PHE A 86 -13.60 31.11 -18.76
CA PHE A 86 -12.22 30.65 -18.65
C PHE A 86 -11.30 31.36 -19.69
N ALA A 87 -11.82 31.67 -20.87
CA ALA A 87 -11.02 32.29 -21.96
C ALA A 87 -10.70 33.79 -21.73
N ILE A 88 -11.45 34.50 -20.91
CA ILE A 88 -11.24 35.96 -20.65
C ILE A 88 -10.38 36.19 -19.40
N VAL A 89 -10.41 35.26 -18.43
CA VAL A 89 -9.60 35.35 -17.20
C VAL A 89 -8.19 34.76 -17.39
N THR A 90 -8.04 33.77 -18.28
CA THR A 90 -6.72 33.14 -18.56
C THR A 90 -5.78 34.03 -19.37
N GLY A 91 -6.28 34.94 -20.21
CA GLY A 91 -5.42 35.83 -21.01
C GLY A 91 -4.72 36.94 -20.21
N LEU A 92 -5.24 37.31 -19.04
CA LEU A 92 -4.66 38.33 -18.15
C LEU A 92 -3.99 37.78 -16.89
N MET A 93 -4.28 36.53 -16.49
CA MET A 93 -3.59 35.86 -15.37
C MET A 93 -2.28 35.17 -15.75
N PHE A 94 -2.07 34.85 -17.03
CA PHE A 94 -0.83 34.18 -17.46
C PHE A 94 0.43 35.07 -17.36
N ILE A 95 0.28 36.40 -17.33
CA ILE A 95 1.42 37.33 -17.13
C ILE A 95 1.67 37.58 -15.64
N GLY A 96 0.70 37.38 -14.77
CA GLY A 96 0.79 37.64 -13.32
C GLY A 96 1.14 36.44 -12.44
N LEU A 97 1.02 35.20 -12.94
CA LEU A 97 1.17 33.97 -12.13
C LEU A 97 2.49 33.22 -12.35
N ILE A 98 3.28 33.60 -13.37
CA ILE A 98 4.65 33.07 -13.54
C ILE A 98 5.60 33.68 -12.47
N LEU A 99 5.31 34.88 -11.95
CA LEU A 99 6.15 35.59 -11.00
C LEU A 99 6.15 35.03 -9.55
N PRO A 100 5.06 34.46 -8.97
CA PRO A 100 5.12 33.97 -7.59
C PRO A 100 5.73 32.58 -7.42
N VAL A 101 5.71 31.72 -8.44
CA VAL A 101 6.32 30.37 -8.35
C VAL A 101 7.86 30.45 -8.43
N LEU A 102 8.37 31.48 -9.11
CA LEU A 102 9.80 31.79 -9.19
C LEU A 102 10.31 32.68 -8.06
N ALA A 103 9.43 33.35 -7.29
CA ALA A 103 9.81 34.31 -6.26
C ALA A 103 10.21 33.71 -4.91
N CYS A 104 10.18 32.38 -4.70
CA CYS A 104 10.66 31.73 -3.50
C CYS A 104 12.07 31.13 -3.61
N GLN A 105 12.73 31.33 -4.72
CA GLN A 105 14.19 31.15 -4.84
C GLN A 105 14.81 32.47 -5.28
N ALA A 106 16.10 32.70 -4.97
CA ALA A 106 16.81 33.91 -5.40
C ALA A 106 16.47 34.28 -6.86
N PRO A 107 16.31 35.57 -7.19
CA PRO A 107 15.81 35.95 -8.50
C PRO A 107 16.70 35.33 -9.60
N LEU A 108 16.13 34.38 -10.33
CA LEU A 108 16.68 34.03 -11.65
C LEU A 108 16.51 35.29 -12.48
N ASP A 109 17.65 35.87 -12.86
CA ASP A 109 17.70 37.01 -13.74
C ASP A 109 17.03 36.62 -15.09
N VAL A 110 15.76 36.99 -15.25
CA VAL A 110 14.96 36.72 -16.45
C VAL A 110 15.42 37.72 -17.52
N GLY A 111 16.66 37.55 -17.94
CA GLY A 111 17.18 38.24 -19.14
C GLY A 111 16.58 37.62 -20.38
N THR A 112 15.85 38.41 -21.13
CA THR A 112 15.39 38.26 -22.52
C THR A 112 14.91 36.86 -22.98
N SER A 113 13.82 36.81 -23.73
CA SER A 113 13.23 35.65 -24.42
C SER A 113 14.24 34.61 -24.92
N ALA A 114 15.36 35.06 -25.49
CA ALA A 114 16.41 34.19 -26.02
C ALA A 114 17.16 33.33 -24.95
N LYS A 115 17.30 33.80 -23.70
CA LYS A 115 17.90 33.01 -22.61
C LYS A 115 16.92 31.98 -22.05
N VAL A 116 15.63 32.29 -22.05
CA VAL A 116 14.57 31.37 -21.70
C VAL A 116 14.48 30.25 -22.75
N ASP A 117 14.51 30.63 -24.04
CA ASP A 117 14.50 29.66 -25.15
C ASP A 117 15.77 28.78 -25.17
N ALA A 118 16.94 29.30 -24.79
CA ALA A 118 18.18 28.54 -24.67
C ALA A 118 18.10 27.53 -23.51
N ALA A 119 17.56 27.90 -22.35
CA ALA A 119 17.37 26.99 -21.21
C ALA A 119 16.39 25.85 -21.54
N TYR A 120 15.41 26.09 -22.42
CA TYR A 120 14.52 25.04 -22.93
C TYR A 120 15.21 24.08 -23.88
N GLN A 121 16.24 24.56 -24.63
CA GLN A 121 16.98 23.75 -25.61
C GLN A 121 18.01 22.79 -24.96
N ASP A 122 18.42 23.03 -23.72
CA ASP A 122 19.49 22.27 -23.03
C ASP A 122 19.00 21.20 -22.04
N GLY A 123 17.69 20.91 -21.96
CA GLY A 123 17.13 20.00 -20.93
C GLY A 123 17.08 20.62 -19.52
N ALA A 124 17.87 21.64 -19.25
CA ALA A 124 17.94 22.32 -17.93
C ALA A 124 16.60 22.87 -17.43
N ALA A 125 15.67 23.18 -18.36
CA ALA A 125 14.32 23.61 -18.00
C ALA A 125 13.47 22.48 -17.41
N LEU A 126 13.62 21.23 -17.89
CA LEU A 126 12.93 20.07 -17.35
C LEU A 126 13.41 19.75 -15.95
N ASP A 127 14.74 19.74 -15.73
CA ASP A 127 15.31 19.51 -14.40
C ASP A 127 14.83 20.55 -13.39
N ALA A 128 14.83 21.83 -13.77
CA ALA A 128 14.32 22.90 -12.90
C ALA A 128 12.83 22.72 -12.55
N ILE A 129 12.01 22.26 -13.50
CA ILE A 129 10.59 21.95 -13.26
C ILE A 129 10.45 20.76 -12.29
N PHE A 130 11.21 19.69 -12.48
CA PHE A 130 11.19 18.50 -11.64
C PHE A 130 11.65 18.81 -10.22
N ASP A 131 12.72 19.59 -10.06
CA ASP A 131 13.23 20.02 -8.77
C ASP A 131 12.26 20.93 -8.04
N ALA A 132 11.65 21.89 -8.73
CA ALA A 132 10.63 22.77 -8.16
C ALA A 132 9.41 21.98 -7.67
N TYR A 133 8.93 21.03 -8.47
CA TYR A 133 7.85 20.13 -8.07
C TYR A 133 8.23 19.28 -6.85
N TRP A 134 9.42 18.67 -6.86
CA TRP A 134 9.90 17.85 -5.76
C TRP A 134 9.96 18.64 -4.46
N ASN A 135 10.54 19.84 -4.49
CA ASN A 135 10.58 20.73 -3.33
C ASN A 135 9.19 21.14 -2.85
N ALA A 136 8.24 21.40 -3.75
CA ALA A 136 6.85 21.68 -3.40
C ALA A 136 6.18 20.46 -2.75
N LYS A 137 6.37 19.27 -3.31
CA LYS A 137 5.85 17.99 -2.77
C LYS A 137 6.36 17.73 -1.35
N LEU A 138 7.65 17.93 -1.11
CA LEU A 138 8.25 17.77 0.22
C LEU A 138 7.75 18.82 1.22
N ARG A 139 7.58 20.06 0.80
CA ARG A 139 7.03 21.14 1.63
C ARG A 139 5.58 20.89 2.03
N HIS A 140 4.75 20.35 1.14
CA HIS A 140 3.36 20.03 1.40
C HIS A 140 3.16 18.71 2.17
N GLY A 141 4.16 17.82 2.14
CA GLY A 141 4.18 16.55 2.89
C GLY A 141 5.39 16.46 3.81
N PRO A 142 5.50 17.32 4.86
CA PRO A 142 6.68 17.42 5.70
C PRO A 142 6.99 16.14 6.49
N GLU A 143 5.98 15.34 6.81
CA GLU A 143 6.16 14.03 7.44
C GLU A 143 6.80 13.03 6.47
N TRP A 144 6.36 13.07 5.21
CA TRP A 144 6.95 12.24 4.16
C TRP A 144 8.37 12.68 3.80
N ALA A 145 8.65 13.98 3.78
CA ALA A 145 10.01 14.50 3.66
C ALA A 145 10.93 13.92 4.75
N THR A 146 10.48 13.93 6.00
CA THR A 146 11.23 13.35 7.13
C THR A 146 11.48 11.84 6.95
N TYR A 147 10.47 11.10 6.44
CA TYR A 147 10.60 9.67 6.12
C TYR A 147 11.72 9.40 5.09
N LEU A 148 11.87 10.27 4.10
CA LEU A 148 12.91 10.20 3.07
C LEU A 148 14.29 10.67 3.55
N GLY A 149 14.41 11.21 4.77
CA GLY A 149 15.65 11.77 5.31
C GLY A 149 15.81 13.29 5.06
N ASP A 150 14.81 13.95 4.47
CA ASP A 150 14.81 15.41 4.31
C ASP A 150 14.17 16.09 5.51
N HIS A 151 15.00 16.70 6.36
CA HIS A 151 14.57 17.31 7.61
C HIS A 151 14.33 18.82 7.52
N ARG A 152 14.40 19.44 6.33
CA ARG A 152 14.17 20.88 6.12
C ARG A 152 12.83 21.37 6.65
N PHE A 153 11.82 20.52 6.68
CA PHE A 153 10.45 20.83 7.14
C PHE A 153 10.12 20.11 8.45
N GLY A 154 11.14 19.80 9.27
CA GLY A 154 11.04 19.01 10.49
C GLY A 154 10.20 19.62 11.60
N ASP A 155 9.85 20.89 11.49
CA ASP A 155 9.02 21.67 12.41
C ASP A 155 7.52 21.70 12.06
N ARG A 156 7.10 21.08 10.94
CA ARG A 156 5.76 21.22 10.37
C ARG A 156 5.02 19.91 10.26
N LEU A 157 3.68 19.99 10.19
CA LEU A 157 2.77 18.93 9.76
C LEU A 157 2.07 19.34 8.46
N THR A 158 1.53 18.34 7.76
CA THR A 158 0.68 18.56 6.58
C THR A 158 -0.50 19.47 6.93
N ASP A 159 -0.69 20.51 6.13
CA ASP A 159 -1.83 21.42 6.24
C ASP A 159 -3.04 20.85 5.48
N TYR A 160 -4.14 20.59 6.21
CA TYR A 160 -5.38 20.04 5.68
C TYR A 160 -6.45 21.12 5.44
N SER A 161 -6.10 22.43 5.51
CA SER A 161 -7.02 23.51 5.15
C SER A 161 -7.47 23.44 3.69
N ALA A 162 -8.60 24.06 3.39
CA ALA A 162 -9.11 24.16 2.02
C ALA A 162 -8.14 24.94 1.12
N GLU A 163 -7.57 26.02 1.65
CA GLU A 163 -6.60 26.88 0.98
C GLU A 163 -5.35 26.10 0.56
N ALA A 164 -4.78 25.30 1.48
CA ALA A 164 -3.61 24.48 1.19
C ALA A 164 -3.91 23.35 0.18
N ARG A 165 -5.14 22.82 0.19
CA ARG A 165 -5.61 21.86 -0.81
C ARG A 165 -5.70 22.49 -2.20
N ASP A 166 -6.33 23.65 -2.28
CA ASP A 166 -6.51 24.37 -3.55
C ASP A 166 -5.16 24.82 -4.12
N GLU A 167 -4.23 25.26 -3.26
CA GLU A 167 -2.84 25.55 -3.66
C GLU A 167 -2.17 24.32 -4.29
N ARG A 168 -2.27 23.14 -3.66
CA ARG A 168 -1.69 21.90 -4.22
C ARG A 168 -2.27 21.55 -5.59
N ILE A 169 -3.58 21.70 -5.78
CA ILE A 169 -4.25 21.43 -7.07
C ILE A 169 -3.79 22.44 -8.14
N GLN A 170 -3.74 23.73 -7.80
CA GLN A 170 -3.28 24.77 -8.70
C GLN A 170 -1.81 24.59 -9.10
N GLN A 171 -0.95 24.24 -8.15
CA GLN A 171 0.46 23.93 -8.43
C GLN A 171 0.60 22.71 -9.35
N ALA A 172 -0.15 21.64 -9.11
CA ALA A 172 -0.13 20.46 -9.99
C ALA A 172 -0.56 20.81 -11.43
N ALA A 173 -1.60 21.64 -11.58
CA ALA A 173 -2.04 22.14 -12.89
C ALA A 173 -0.99 23.06 -13.55
N GLY A 174 -0.33 23.90 -12.77
CA GLY A 174 0.78 24.75 -13.23
C GLY A 174 1.96 23.93 -13.75
N PHE A 175 2.42 22.95 -12.95
CA PHE A 175 3.51 22.05 -13.37
C PHE A 175 3.14 21.23 -14.62
N LEU A 176 1.88 20.81 -14.76
CA LEU A 176 1.40 20.13 -15.97
C LEU A 176 1.52 21.04 -17.20
N GLY A 177 1.20 22.33 -17.07
CA GLY A 177 1.39 23.32 -18.12
C GLY A 177 2.87 23.49 -18.49
N LEU A 178 3.74 23.63 -17.48
CA LEU A 178 5.18 23.81 -17.67
C LEU A 178 5.84 22.60 -18.37
N VAL A 179 5.57 21.37 -17.91
CA VAL A 179 6.16 20.18 -18.53
C VAL A 179 5.69 19.99 -19.97
N ARG A 180 4.43 20.25 -20.30
CA ARG A 180 3.93 20.19 -21.68
C ARG A 180 4.60 21.19 -22.60
N HIS A 181 4.94 22.35 -22.06
CA HIS A 181 5.67 23.36 -22.82
C HIS A 181 7.13 22.95 -23.03
N ALA A 182 7.80 22.38 -22.00
CA ALA A 182 9.21 22.01 -22.06
C ALA A 182 9.47 20.66 -22.77
N ALA A 183 8.57 19.69 -22.69
CA ALA A 183 8.76 18.34 -23.21
C ALA A 183 9.16 18.25 -24.71
N PRO A 184 8.66 19.11 -25.64
CA PRO A 184 9.09 19.09 -27.03
C PRO A 184 10.57 19.41 -27.24
N TYR A 185 11.22 20.04 -26.27
CA TYR A 185 12.64 20.45 -26.34
C TYR A 185 13.57 19.40 -25.67
N ALA A 186 13.02 18.30 -25.13
CA ALA A 186 13.82 17.23 -24.55
C ALA A 186 14.77 16.61 -25.59
N THR A 187 16.07 16.65 -25.30
CA THR A 187 17.12 16.27 -26.29
C THR A 187 17.42 14.79 -26.28
N ASP A 188 17.33 14.13 -25.12
CA ASP A 188 17.64 12.72 -24.99
C ASP A 188 16.39 11.84 -24.66
N ALA A 189 16.58 10.54 -24.57
CA ALA A 189 15.51 9.58 -24.35
C ALA A 189 15.05 9.57 -22.88
N ASP A 190 15.95 9.82 -21.93
CA ASP A 190 15.67 9.83 -20.50
C ASP A 190 14.84 11.06 -20.12
N ASP A 191 15.16 12.24 -20.69
CA ASP A 191 14.38 13.47 -20.51
C ASP A 191 12.97 13.33 -21.08
N ARG A 192 12.85 12.76 -22.29
CA ARG A 192 11.53 12.50 -22.89
C ARG A 192 10.69 11.55 -22.04
N LEU A 193 11.29 10.50 -21.49
CA LEU A 193 10.60 9.58 -20.61
C LEU A 193 10.24 10.25 -19.28
N SER A 194 11.15 11.02 -18.69
CA SER A 194 10.92 11.78 -17.45
C SER A 194 9.75 12.76 -17.61
N ALA A 195 9.72 13.51 -18.72
CA ALA A 195 8.62 14.41 -19.02
C ALA A 195 7.28 13.69 -19.21
N ALA A 196 7.28 12.55 -19.92
CA ALA A 196 6.08 11.75 -20.14
C ALA A 196 5.54 11.12 -18.82
N LEU A 197 6.42 10.62 -17.96
CA LEU A 197 6.08 10.09 -16.64
C LEU A 197 5.52 11.19 -15.74
N PHE A 198 6.16 12.33 -15.72
CA PHE A 198 5.73 13.47 -14.93
C PHE A 198 4.36 13.99 -15.36
N GLU A 199 4.13 14.11 -16.67
CA GLU A 199 2.82 14.47 -17.22
C GLU A 199 1.74 13.44 -16.82
N ALA A 200 2.05 12.14 -16.89
CA ALA A 200 1.12 11.08 -16.51
C ALA A 200 0.78 11.16 -15.02
N THR A 201 1.77 11.33 -14.14
CA THR A 201 1.58 11.48 -12.69
C THR A 201 0.72 12.69 -12.34
N LEU A 202 0.95 13.83 -12.98
CA LEU A 202 0.16 15.05 -12.72
C LEU A 202 -1.28 14.92 -13.24
N LYS A 203 -1.48 14.35 -14.43
CA LYS A 203 -2.83 14.08 -14.97
C LYS A 203 -3.64 13.18 -14.06
N ASP A 204 -3.04 12.12 -13.56
CA ASP A 204 -3.67 11.17 -12.67
C ASP A 204 -4.03 11.83 -11.32
N SER A 205 -3.09 12.56 -10.72
CA SER A 205 -3.33 13.33 -9.50
C SER A 205 -4.48 14.32 -9.63
N LEU A 206 -4.54 15.08 -10.73
CA LEU A 206 -5.62 16.03 -11.01
C LEU A 206 -6.96 15.33 -11.25
N ALA A 207 -6.95 14.17 -11.92
CA ALA A 207 -8.18 13.38 -12.12
C ALA A 207 -8.76 12.87 -10.80
N LEU A 208 -7.90 12.41 -9.87
CA LEU A 208 -8.33 11.99 -8.54
C LEU A 208 -8.77 13.15 -7.65
N ALA A 209 -8.16 14.35 -7.80
CA ALA A 209 -8.54 15.54 -7.04
C ALA A 209 -9.98 16.01 -7.32
N ALA A 210 -10.61 15.54 -8.41
CA ALA A 210 -12.02 15.79 -8.70
C ALA A 210 -12.97 15.07 -7.72
N TYR A 211 -12.50 14.04 -7.02
CA TYR A 211 -13.29 13.28 -6.07
C TYR A 211 -13.00 13.72 -4.62
N PRO A 212 -14.01 13.67 -3.73
CA PRO A 212 -13.93 14.24 -2.40
C PRO A 212 -13.29 13.31 -1.35
N ASP A 213 -12.22 12.55 -1.69
CA ASP A 213 -11.55 11.63 -0.74
C ASP A 213 -10.98 12.35 0.48
N HIS A 214 -10.57 13.62 0.32
CA HIS A 214 -10.06 14.46 1.38
C HIS A 214 -11.07 14.67 2.53
N LEU A 215 -12.38 14.49 2.28
CA LEU A 215 -13.42 14.59 3.30
C LEU A 215 -13.49 13.37 4.23
N MET A 216 -12.73 12.33 3.92
CA MET A 216 -12.65 11.10 4.71
C MET A 216 -11.21 10.84 5.22
N PRO A 217 -10.56 11.77 5.96
CA PRO A 217 -9.12 11.72 6.25
C PRO A 217 -8.73 10.65 7.26
N ILE A 218 -9.65 10.18 8.11
CA ILE A 218 -9.35 9.21 9.18
C ILE A 218 -9.72 7.79 8.76
N LYS A 219 -8.76 6.89 8.94
CA LYS A 219 -8.90 5.44 8.72
C LYS A 219 -7.87 4.69 9.57
N GLN A 220 -8.01 3.37 9.69
CA GLN A 220 -7.12 2.53 10.50
C GLN A 220 -5.73 2.30 9.89
N GLN A 221 -5.47 2.76 8.67
CA GLN A 221 -4.16 2.66 7.99
C GLN A 221 -3.87 3.95 7.23
N ASN A 222 -2.59 4.33 7.16
CA ASN A 222 -2.14 5.52 6.42
C ASN A 222 -2.99 6.76 6.76
N SER A 223 -3.01 7.13 8.03
CA SER A 223 -3.89 8.17 8.58
C SER A 223 -3.08 9.18 9.40
N PRO A 224 -3.48 10.47 9.44
CA PRO A 224 -2.69 11.51 10.11
C PRO A 224 -2.28 11.20 11.55
N HIS A 225 -3.16 10.59 12.35
CA HIS A 225 -2.83 10.20 13.73
C HIS A 225 -1.75 9.10 13.79
N LEU A 226 -1.74 8.16 12.84
CA LEU A 226 -0.70 7.13 12.76
C LEU A 226 0.63 7.74 12.31
N THR A 227 0.59 8.66 11.35
CA THR A 227 1.77 9.40 10.89
C THR A 227 2.39 10.18 12.04
N LEU A 228 1.57 10.88 12.85
CA LEU A 228 2.05 11.55 14.07
C LEU A 228 2.80 10.57 15.00
N GLY A 229 2.22 9.38 15.22
CA GLY A 229 2.83 8.33 16.05
C GLY A 229 4.16 7.82 15.52
N THR A 230 4.35 7.76 14.18
CA THR A 230 5.59 7.27 13.56
C THR A 230 6.71 8.31 13.52
N LEU A 231 6.42 9.60 13.65
CA LEU A 231 7.43 10.66 13.67
C LEU A 231 8.49 10.44 14.75
N ARG A 232 8.17 9.81 15.88
CA ARG A 232 9.12 9.45 16.94
C ARG A 232 10.26 8.53 16.47
N THR A 233 10.06 7.76 15.40
CA THR A 233 11.04 6.82 14.85
C THR A 233 11.76 7.34 13.60
N HIS A 234 11.25 8.41 12.98
CA HIS A 234 11.79 8.97 11.75
C HIS A 234 12.44 10.32 11.94
N SER A 235 12.09 11.07 12.99
CA SER A 235 12.71 12.34 13.31
C SER A 235 14.10 12.12 13.92
N PRO A 236 15.10 12.98 13.59
CA PRO A 236 16.36 12.99 14.28
C PRO A 236 16.20 13.59 15.69
N PHE A 237 17.12 13.19 16.62
CA PHE A 237 17.19 13.70 17.99
C PHE A 237 18.65 13.93 18.40
N ASN A 238 19.48 14.38 17.46
CA ASN A 238 20.91 14.55 17.66
C ASN A 238 21.28 15.94 18.25
N THR A 239 20.44 16.94 17.98
CA THR A 239 20.66 18.34 18.35
C THR A 239 19.45 18.91 19.12
N PRO A 240 19.64 20.01 19.90
CA PRO A 240 18.52 20.74 20.49
C PRO A 240 17.51 21.25 19.48
N GLN A 241 17.94 21.55 18.23
CA GLN A 241 17.06 22.00 17.17
C GLN A 241 16.16 20.84 16.67
N ASP A 242 16.70 19.62 16.56
CA ASP A 242 15.87 18.44 16.21
C ASP A 242 14.76 18.24 17.23
N CYS A 243 15.09 18.35 18.51
CA CYS A 243 14.13 18.24 19.60
C CYS A 243 13.07 19.37 19.55
N ALA A 244 13.50 20.60 19.24
CA ALA A 244 12.59 21.74 19.09
C ALA A 244 11.67 21.56 17.89
N ASN A 245 12.16 21.05 16.75
CA ASN A 245 11.37 20.74 15.57
C ASN A 245 10.31 19.68 15.88
N TYR A 246 10.70 18.59 16.52
CA TYR A 246 9.75 17.56 16.96
C TYR A 246 8.68 18.11 17.89
N ALA A 247 9.07 18.93 18.88
CA ALA A 247 8.15 19.58 19.81
C ALA A 247 7.15 20.49 19.07
N ALA A 248 7.63 21.27 18.09
CA ALA A 248 6.76 22.13 17.25
C ALA A 248 5.72 21.32 16.47
N ARG A 249 6.11 20.19 15.88
CA ARG A 249 5.20 19.25 15.21
C ARG A 249 4.13 18.70 16.15
N MET A 250 4.52 18.31 17.34
CA MET A 250 3.57 17.82 18.35
C MET A 250 2.55 18.91 18.68
N SER A 251 3.00 20.15 18.92
CA SER A 251 2.10 21.29 19.18
C SER A 251 1.19 21.61 18.00
N ALA A 252 1.66 21.51 16.76
CA ALA A 252 0.90 21.79 15.56
C ALA A 252 -0.31 20.82 15.36
N PHE A 253 -0.26 19.64 15.98
CA PHE A 253 -1.34 18.66 15.84
C PHE A 253 -2.69 19.16 16.37
N LYS A 254 -2.73 20.12 17.29
CA LYS A 254 -3.99 20.75 17.73
C LYS A 254 -4.73 21.39 16.54
N THR A 255 -4.02 22.19 15.75
CA THR A 255 -4.57 22.85 14.56
C THR A 255 -4.92 21.81 13.49
N GLN A 256 -4.04 20.84 13.26
CA GLN A 256 -4.32 19.78 12.29
C GLN A 256 -5.57 18.96 12.67
N ALA A 257 -5.80 18.68 13.96
CA ALA A 257 -7.01 18.00 14.42
C ALA A 257 -8.29 18.81 14.12
N ASP A 258 -8.22 20.14 14.26
CA ASP A 258 -9.36 21.02 13.93
C ASP A 258 -9.65 21.03 12.43
N GLN A 259 -8.63 21.08 11.58
CA GLN A 259 -8.77 20.97 10.12
C GLN A 259 -9.39 19.62 9.73
N LEU A 260 -8.92 18.52 10.32
CA LEU A 260 -9.46 17.18 10.03
C LEU A 260 -10.94 17.05 10.43
N MET A 261 -11.36 17.66 11.56
CA MET A 261 -12.76 17.67 11.96
C MET A 261 -13.61 18.49 10.99
N ALA A 262 -13.14 19.66 10.55
CA ALA A 262 -13.85 20.50 9.58
C ALA A 262 -14.08 19.76 8.24
N LEU A 263 -13.07 19.03 7.74
CA LEU A 263 -13.24 18.19 6.54
C LEU A 263 -14.30 17.11 6.74
N MET A 264 -14.30 16.44 7.90
CA MET A 264 -15.28 15.40 8.20
C MET A 264 -16.69 15.95 8.39
N ASP A 265 -16.85 17.17 8.95
CA ASP A 265 -18.14 17.86 9.03
C ASP A 265 -18.71 18.17 7.64
N GLU A 266 -17.87 18.63 6.70
CA GLU A 266 -18.26 18.78 5.29
C GLU A 266 -18.62 17.42 4.68
N GLY A 267 -17.85 16.38 5.00
CA GLY A 267 -18.13 15.00 4.57
C GLY A 267 -19.50 14.52 5.03
N ILE A 268 -19.86 14.74 6.30
CA ILE A 268 -21.20 14.43 6.83
C ILE A 268 -22.27 15.17 6.05
N ALA A 269 -22.10 16.47 5.87
CA ALA A 269 -23.08 17.32 5.16
C ALA A 269 -23.29 16.89 3.70
N ARG A 270 -22.28 16.29 3.06
CA ARG A 270 -22.32 15.82 1.66
C ARG A 270 -22.59 14.32 1.50
N GLY A 271 -22.78 13.58 2.59
CA GLY A 271 -22.95 12.12 2.57
C GLY A 271 -21.68 11.36 2.13
N VAL A 272 -20.51 11.97 2.29
CA VAL A 272 -19.20 11.39 1.99
C VAL A 272 -18.50 11.01 3.30
N VAL A 273 -18.84 9.84 3.82
CA VAL A 273 -18.37 9.36 5.13
C VAL A 273 -17.77 7.97 5.03
N ARG A 274 -16.86 7.65 5.96
CA ARG A 274 -16.26 6.31 6.05
C ARG A 274 -17.30 5.24 6.44
N PRO A 275 -17.04 3.97 6.10
CA PRO A 275 -17.72 2.85 6.74
C PRO A 275 -17.45 2.85 8.24
N LYS A 276 -18.45 2.48 9.02
CA LYS A 276 -18.41 2.45 10.50
C LYS A 276 -17.24 1.62 11.04
N ILE A 277 -17.02 0.43 10.47
CA ILE A 277 -15.92 -0.46 10.86
C ILE A 277 -14.55 0.22 10.77
N THR A 278 -14.33 1.10 9.79
CA THR A 278 -13.06 1.83 9.62
C THR A 278 -12.76 2.73 10.81
N ILE A 279 -13.77 3.41 11.34
CA ILE A 279 -13.62 4.30 12.49
C ILE A 279 -13.55 3.50 13.81
N GLU A 280 -14.34 2.42 13.94
CA GLU A 280 -14.28 1.53 15.10
C GLU A 280 -12.87 0.94 15.27
N GLN A 281 -12.17 0.63 14.18
CA GLN A 281 -10.79 0.15 14.22
C GLN A 281 -9.75 1.26 14.45
N ALA A 282 -10.05 2.49 14.08
CA ALA A 282 -9.15 3.62 14.33
C ALA A 282 -9.18 4.09 15.78
N LEU A 283 -10.32 4.04 16.46
CA LEU A 283 -10.48 4.54 17.83
C LEU A 283 -9.47 3.95 18.84
N PRO A 284 -9.23 2.63 18.90
CA PRO A 284 -8.22 2.04 19.79
C PRO A 284 -6.81 2.55 19.54
N GLN A 285 -6.50 2.98 18.30
CA GLN A 285 -5.18 3.54 17.96
C GLN A 285 -4.97 4.92 18.59
N PHE A 286 -6.04 5.72 18.70
CA PHE A 286 -6.01 6.96 19.49
C PHE A 286 -5.82 6.65 20.97
N ASP A 287 -6.55 5.67 21.51
CA ASP A 287 -6.45 5.27 22.91
C ASP A 287 -5.02 4.83 23.28
N ALA A 288 -4.33 4.16 22.38
CA ALA A 288 -2.95 3.74 22.58
C ALA A 288 -1.93 4.89 22.68
N MET A 289 -2.27 6.08 22.13
CA MET A 289 -1.40 7.27 22.17
C MET A 289 -1.77 8.24 23.31
N ILE A 290 -3.03 8.23 23.76
CA ILE A 290 -3.54 9.16 24.75
C ILE A 290 -3.12 8.71 26.15
N ALA A 291 -2.58 9.65 26.92
CA ALA A 291 -2.23 9.50 28.34
C ALA A 291 -2.61 10.76 29.10
N ASP A 292 -2.76 10.69 30.43
CA ASP A 292 -3.03 11.86 31.27
C ASP A 292 -1.74 12.63 31.54
N ASP A 293 -0.65 11.93 31.84
CA ASP A 293 0.69 12.53 31.89
C ASP A 293 1.34 12.45 30.50
N PRO A 294 1.77 13.56 29.88
CA PRO A 294 2.48 13.57 28.61
C PRO A 294 3.69 12.63 28.57
N THR A 295 4.37 12.44 29.70
CA THR A 295 5.55 11.56 29.77
C THR A 295 5.19 10.07 29.70
N ALA A 296 3.95 9.69 29.93
CA ALA A 296 3.46 8.33 29.77
C ALA A 296 3.07 7.99 28.32
N SER A 297 2.81 9.02 27.48
CA SER A 297 2.49 8.82 26.08
C SER A 297 3.67 8.21 25.30
N PRO A 298 3.41 7.32 24.32
CA PRO A 298 4.42 6.86 23.36
C PRO A 298 5.08 8.01 22.59
N LEU A 299 4.39 9.13 22.37
CA LEU A 299 4.95 10.31 21.70
C LEU A 299 6.11 10.94 22.46
N TYR A 300 6.23 10.70 23.75
CA TYR A 300 7.34 11.20 24.58
C TYR A 300 8.57 10.26 24.60
N GLU A 301 8.45 9.07 24.01
CA GLU A 301 9.52 8.05 24.04
C GLU A 301 10.92 8.59 23.64
N PRO A 302 11.07 9.41 22.56
CA PRO A 302 12.37 9.93 22.17
C PRO A 302 13.05 10.76 23.27
N ALA A 303 12.26 11.46 24.09
CA ALA A 303 12.79 12.31 25.17
C ALA A 303 13.33 11.54 26.37
N ARG A 304 13.02 10.24 26.50
CA ARG A 304 13.49 9.40 27.62
C ARG A 304 14.97 9.05 27.53
N SER A 305 15.53 9.04 26.29
CA SER A 305 16.89 8.59 26.02
C SER A 305 17.60 9.52 25.01
N LEU A 306 17.56 10.83 25.27
CA LEU A 306 18.27 11.81 24.43
C LEU A 306 19.77 11.63 24.52
N ALA A 307 20.46 11.72 23.35
CA ALA A 307 21.92 11.77 23.31
C ALA A 307 22.45 12.99 24.02
N ALA A 308 23.70 12.93 24.51
CA ALA A 308 24.35 14.01 25.27
C ALA A 308 24.34 15.36 24.53
N GLY A 309 24.39 15.37 23.19
CA GLY A 309 24.36 16.59 22.36
C GLY A 309 22.96 17.16 22.11
N ALA A 310 21.91 16.49 22.51
CA ALA A 310 20.52 16.85 22.17
C ALA A 310 19.87 17.87 23.12
N GLY A 311 20.60 18.47 24.07
CA GLY A 311 20.11 19.57 24.93
C GLY A 311 19.50 19.15 26.26
N GLY A 312 19.56 17.87 26.64
CA GLY A 312 19.23 17.37 27.98
C GLY A 312 17.84 17.78 28.50
N ALA A 313 17.74 18.26 29.72
CA ALA A 313 16.50 18.60 30.42
C ALA A 313 15.65 19.68 29.70
N GLU A 314 16.30 20.65 29.05
CA GLU A 314 15.60 21.69 28.29
C GLU A 314 14.84 21.11 27.09
N SER A 315 15.49 20.25 26.30
CA SER A 315 14.88 19.54 25.18
C SER A 315 13.75 18.61 25.66
N GLN A 316 13.95 17.90 26.77
CA GLN A 316 12.90 17.08 27.39
C GLN A 316 11.68 17.92 27.77
N ALA A 317 11.88 19.10 28.35
CA ALA A 317 10.81 20.02 28.71
C ALA A 317 10.03 20.51 27.47
N LYS A 318 10.75 20.90 26.39
CA LYS A 318 10.13 21.31 25.11
C LYS A 318 9.29 20.18 24.50
N ILE A 319 9.85 18.97 24.41
CA ILE A 319 9.12 17.80 23.89
C ILE A 319 7.90 17.50 24.76
N ARG A 320 8.04 17.56 26.09
CA ARG A 320 6.91 17.36 27.02
C ARG A 320 5.77 18.34 26.77
N ALA A 321 6.07 19.61 26.56
CA ALA A 321 5.09 20.65 26.26
C ALA A 321 4.42 20.38 24.92
N GLY A 322 5.17 20.07 23.87
CA GLY A 322 4.63 19.70 22.55
C GLY A 322 3.71 18.46 22.61
N VAL A 323 4.13 17.43 23.33
CA VAL A 323 3.31 16.22 23.52
C VAL A 323 2.01 16.55 24.28
N ALA A 324 2.06 17.43 25.30
CA ALA A 324 0.86 17.87 25.99
C ALA A 324 -0.15 18.52 25.02
N ASP A 325 0.32 19.36 24.11
CA ASP A 325 -0.50 19.95 23.06
C ASP A 325 -1.08 18.88 22.09
N ALA A 326 -0.23 17.92 21.65
CA ALA A 326 -0.68 16.81 20.80
C ALA A 326 -1.79 16.01 21.47
N LEU A 327 -1.67 15.74 22.78
CA LEU A 327 -2.69 15.01 23.55
C LEU A 327 -4.03 15.77 23.62
N VAL A 328 -4.01 17.11 23.68
CA VAL A 328 -5.23 17.91 23.58
C VAL A 328 -5.92 17.67 22.22
N GLY A 329 -5.16 17.74 21.12
CA GLY A 329 -5.67 17.45 19.78
C GLY A 329 -6.20 16.02 19.62
N LEU A 330 -5.44 15.03 20.08
CA LEU A 330 -5.83 13.61 20.04
C LEU A 330 -7.10 13.35 20.85
N LYS A 331 -7.22 13.86 22.08
CA LYS A 331 -8.41 13.72 22.93
C LYS A 331 -9.62 14.37 22.27
N LYS A 332 -9.46 15.58 21.67
CA LYS A 332 -10.52 16.29 20.95
C LYS A 332 -11.00 15.51 19.72
N LEU A 333 -10.09 15.10 18.85
CA LEU A 333 -10.40 14.37 17.63
C LEU A 333 -11.02 12.99 17.94
N ARG A 334 -10.48 12.25 18.91
CA ARG A 334 -11.05 10.98 19.38
C ARG A 334 -12.50 11.13 19.87
N ARG A 335 -12.77 12.15 20.68
CA ARG A 335 -14.13 12.43 21.15
C ARG A 335 -15.07 12.74 19.98
N TYR A 336 -14.64 13.61 19.06
CA TYR A 336 -15.39 13.92 17.85
C TYR A 336 -15.68 12.67 17.01
N LEU A 337 -14.68 11.83 16.79
CA LEU A 337 -14.85 10.57 16.06
C LEU A 337 -15.91 9.69 16.72
N LYS A 338 -15.89 9.56 18.05
CA LYS A 338 -16.81 8.70 18.80
C LYS A 338 -18.23 9.26 18.87
N GLU A 339 -18.38 10.57 19.14
CA GLU A 339 -19.66 11.20 19.50
C GLU A 339 -20.37 11.81 18.31
N THR A 340 -19.63 12.25 17.26
CA THR A 340 -20.17 12.96 16.10
C THR A 340 -20.03 12.16 14.82
N TYR A 341 -18.81 11.72 14.46
CA TYR A 341 -18.55 11.13 13.17
C TYR A 341 -19.04 9.67 13.07
N LEU A 342 -18.80 8.84 14.10
CA LEU A 342 -19.19 7.43 14.10
C LEU A 342 -20.70 7.22 13.93
N PRO A 343 -21.58 8.01 14.57
CA PRO A 343 -23.03 7.92 14.31
C PRO A 343 -23.45 8.31 12.89
N ALA A 344 -22.66 9.13 12.20
CA ALA A 344 -22.87 9.53 10.81
C ALA A 344 -22.25 8.57 9.79
N CYS A 345 -21.41 7.63 10.22
CA CYS A 345 -20.77 6.65 9.35
C CYS A 345 -21.81 5.74 8.70
N ARG A 346 -21.51 5.29 7.48
CA ARG A 346 -22.34 4.32 6.75
C ARG A 346 -22.09 2.89 7.23
N GLU A 347 -23.11 2.06 7.23
CA GLU A 347 -23.01 0.63 7.52
C GLU A 347 -22.44 -0.15 6.32
N THR A 348 -22.69 0.34 5.10
CA THR A 348 -22.19 -0.28 3.88
C THR A 348 -20.71 0.02 3.65
N VAL A 349 -19.95 -0.94 3.09
CA VAL A 349 -18.49 -0.79 2.93
C VAL A 349 -18.06 -0.27 1.56
N GLY A 350 -18.87 -0.50 0.50
CA GLY A 350 -18.51 -0.19 -0.88
C GLY A 350 -18.56 1.30 -1.23
N TYR A 351 -17.70 1.71 -2.16
CA TYR A 351 -17.73 3.08 -2.74
C TYR A 351 -18.96 3.30 -3.61
N CYS A 352 -19.54 2.24 -4.20
CA CYS A 352 -20.79 2.30 -4.97
C CYS A 352 -21.98 2.89 -4.19
N TYR A 353 -21.87 3.01 -2.87
CA TYR A 353 -22.87 3.66 -2.00
C TYR A 353 -22.60 5.15 -1.74
N LEU A 354 -21.49 5.69 -2.24
CA LEU A 354 -21.17 7.12 -2.15
C LEU A 354 -21.73 7.87 -3.36
N PRO A 355 -21.96 9.18 -3.26
CA PRO A 355 -22.26 10.02 -4.42
C PRO A 355 -21.18 9.83 -5.51
N ASP A 356 -21.60 9.57 -6.75
CA ASP A 356 -20.73 9.25 -7.89
C ASP A 356 -19.73 8.09 -7.65
N GLY A 357 -20.00 7.27 -6.66
CA GLY A 357 -19.06 6.29 -6.13
C GLY A 357 -18.59 5.23 -7.14
N ALA A 358 -19.44 4.84 -8.10
CA ALA A 358 -19.03 3.93 -9.16
C ALA A 358 -18.01 4.57 -10.12
N ALA A 359 -18.16 5.85 -10.46
CA ALA A 359 -17.20 6.58 -11.28
C ALA A 359 -15.89 6.82 -10.49
N TRP A 360 -16.02 7.17 -9.22
CA TRP A 360 -14.88 7.34 -8.32
C TRP A 360 -14.07 6.03 -8.20
N TYR A 361 -14.73 4.91 -7.96
CA TYR A 361 -14.05 3.62 -7.87
C TYR A 361 -13.33 3.24 -9.18
N ARG A 362 -13.93 3.50 -10.36
CA ARG A 362 -13.23 3.31 -11.65
C ARG A 362 -11.96 4.16 -11.75
N ALA A 363 -12.00 5.42 -11.29
CA ALA A 363 -10.82 6.28 -11.27
C ALA A 363 -9.74 5.72 -10.34
N LEU A 364 -10.08 5.21 -9.14
CA LEU A 364 -9.15 4.57 -8.22
C LEU A 364 -8.58 3.27 -8.80
N ALA A 365 -9.40 2.44 -9.43
CA ALA A 365 -8.94 1.22 -10.09
C ALA A 365 -7.94 1.54 -11.21
N LYS A 366 -8.22 2.56 -12.06
CA LYS A 366 -7.29 3.05 -13.08
C LYS A 366 -5.99 3.57 -12.47
N HIS A 367 -6.06 4.38 -11.42
CA HIS A 367 -4.89 4.90 -10.71
C HIS A 367 -3.97 3.78 -10.24
N HIS A 368 -4.49 2.81 -9.50
CA HIS A 368 -3.69 1.76 -8.91
C HIS A 368 -3.22 0.69 -9.89
N THR A 369 -3.97 0.44 -10.98
CA THR A 369 -3.57 -0.53 -12.01
C THR A 369 -2.82 0.08 -13.17
N THR A 370 -2.95 1.39 -13.38
CA THR A 370 -2.47 2.12 -14.57
C THR A 370 -2.94 1.51 -15.89
N THR A 371 -4.13 0.89 -15.90
CA THR A 371 -4.79 0.29 -17.06
C THR A 371 -6.21 0.82 -17.22
N ASP A 372 -6.78 0.63 -18.42
CA ASP A 372 -8.18 0.97 -18.71
C ASP A 372 -9.12 -0.23 -18.51
N MET A 373 -8.72 -1.25 -17.74
CA MET A 373 -9.57 -2.38 -17.41
C MET A 373 -10.78 -1.94 -16.59
N SER A 374 -11.98 -2.36 -17.00
CA SER A 374 -13.17 -2.08 -16.19
C SER A 374 -13.18 -2.94 -14.90
N PRO A 375 -13.87 -2.50 -13.83
CA PRO A 375 -14.03 -3.31 -12.63
C PRO A 375 -14.62 -4.70 -12.90
N GLU A 376 -15.52 -4.83 -13.88
CA GLU A 376 -16.10 -6.10 -14.32
C GLU A 376 -15.02 -7.02 -14.92
N THR A 377 -14.17 -6.47 -15.79
CA THR A 377 -13.07 -7.23 -16.41
C THR A 377 -12.05 -7.66 -15.34
N ILE A 378 -11.72 -6.78 -14.39
CA ILE A 378 -10.82 -7.10 -13.29
C ILE A 378 -11.40 -8.23 -12.42
N HIS A 379 -12.69 -8.16 -12.08
CA HIS A 379 -13.39 -9.19 -11.31
C HIS A 379 -13.33 -10.56 -11.99
N GLN A 380 -13.69 -10.61 -13.28
CA GLN A 380 -13.66 -11.84 -14.06
C GLN A 380 -12.24 -12.40 -14.21
N THR A 381 -11.25 -11.53 -14.37
CA THR A 381 -9.84 -11.93 -14.37
C THR A 381 -9.45 -12.61 -13.06
N GLY A 382 -9.89 -12.07 -11.93
CA GLY A 382 -9.65 -12.66 -10.60
C GLY A 382 -10.25 -14.07 -10.47
N LEU A 383 -11.49 -14.26 -10.91
CA LEU A 383 -12.16 -15.57 -10.89
C LEU A 383 -11.43 -16.59 -11.78
N LYS A 384 -11.05 -16.21 -12.99
CA LYS A 384 -10.31 -17.07 -13.93
C LYS A 384 -8.94 -17.48 -13.37
N GLU A 385 -8.23 -16.55 -12.75
CA GLU A 385 -6.93 -16.85 -12.11
C GLU A 385 -7.09 -17.82 -10.94
N LEU A 386 -8.14 -17.68 -10.12
CA LEU A 386 -8.43 -18.63 -9.05
C LEU A 386 -8.68 -20.04 -9.57
N GLU A 387 -9.44 -20.20 -10.67
CA GLU A 387 -9.64 -21.52 -11.31
C GLU A 387 -8.31 -22.16 -11.72
N ARG A 388 -7.41 -21.38 -12.36
CA ARG A 388 -6.07 -21.84 -12.73
C ARG A 388 -5.25 -22.27 -11.50
N ILE A 389 -5.21 -21.43 -10.49
CA ILE A 389 -4.43 -21.67 -9.26
C ILE A 389 -4.97 -22.89 -8.50
N HIS A 390 -6.27 -23.01 -8.37
CA HIS A 390 -6.90 -24.17 -7.73
C HIS A 390 -6.61 -25.49 -8.47
N LYS A 391 -6.47 -25.45 -9.81
CA LYS A 391 -5.99 -26.62 -10.57
C LYS A 391 -4.55 -26.98 -10.16
N GLU A 392 -3.65 -26.01 -10.10
CA GLU A 392 -2.26 -26.23 -9.67
C GLU A 392 -2.17 -26.70 -8.19
N MET A 393 -3.03 -26.19 -7.31
CA MET A 393 -3.12 -26.67 -5.91
C MET A 393 -3.52 -28.15 -5.84
N ARG A 394 -4.46 -28.62 -6.68
CA ARG A 394 -4.84 -30.03 -6.75
C ARG A 394 -3.68 -30.90 -7.26
N GLU A 395 -2.81 -30.38 -8.12
CA GLU A 395 -1.60 -31.10 -8.54
C GLU A 395 -0.62 -31.28 -7.34
N VAL A 396 -0.56 -30.30 -6.43
CA VAL A 396 0.21 -30.43 -5.18
C VAL A 396 -0.44 -31.46 -4.26
N MET A 397 -1.75 -31.43 -4.10
CA MET A 397 -2.49 -32.45 -3.30
C MET A 397 -2.18 -33.86 -3.77
N ALA A 398 -2.20 -34.09 -5.10
CA ALA A 398 -1.86 -35.39 -5.68
C ALA A 398 -0.41 -35.80 -5.38
N LYS A 399 0.54 -34.84 -5.38
CA LYS A 399 1.97 -35.13 -5.08
C LYS A 399 2.22 -35.50 -3.61
N VAL A 400 1.39 -34.98 -2.69
CA VAL A 400 1.48 -35.30 -1.25
C VAL A 400 0.49 -36.39 -0.85
N GLU A 401 -0.11 -37.08 -1.82
CA GLU A 401 -1.04 -38.21 -1.66
C GLU A 401 -2.20 -37.87 -0.69
N PHE A 402 -2.73 -36.64 -0.78
CA PHE A 402 -3.89 -36.21 0.00
C PHE A 402 -5.17 -36.58 -0.72
N ASP A 403 -5.94 -37.48 -0.12
CA ASP A 403 -7.23 -37.94 -0.62
C ASP A 403 -8.36 -37.16 0.07
N GLY A 404 -8.78 -36.09 -0.56
CA GLY A 404 -9.83 -35.20 -0.05
C GLY A 404 -10.09 -34.03 -1.01
N THR A 405 -10.97 -33.14 -0.61
CA THR A 405 -11.27 -31.91 -1.38
C THR A 405 -10.17 -30.85 -1.19
N LEU A 406 -10.08 -29.91 -2.12
CA LEU A 406 -9.18 -28.78 -2.00
C LEU A 406 -9.45 -27.96 -0.71
N GLN A 407 -10.71 -27.84 -0.31
CA GLN A 407 -11.10 -27.12 0.89
C GLN A 407 -10.56 -27.81 2.16
N GLU A 408 -10.68 -29.12 2.25
CA GLU A 408 -10.12 -29.90 3.36
C GLU A 408 -8.59 -29.81 3.41
N PHE A 409 -7.93 -29.78 2.23
CA PHE A 409 -6.48 -29.58 2.16
C PHE A 409 -6.07 -28.17 2.64
N ILE A 410 -6.78 -27.14 2.21
CA ILE A 410 -6.58 -25.75 2.66
C ILE A 410 -6.73 -25.67 4.18
N GLU A 411 -7.77 -26.29 4.75
CA GLU A 411 -8.01 -26.30 6.19
C GLU A 411 -6.94 -27.07 6.94
N ARG A 412 -6.52 -28.22 6.42
CA ARG A 412 -5.40 -28.97 6.96
C ARG A 412 -4.14 -28.11 7.02
N MET A 413 -3.75 -27.49 5.90
CA MET A 413 -2.53 -26.66 5.83
C MET A 413 -2.60 -25.47 6.80
N ARG A 414 -3.78 -24.87 6.95
CA ARG A 414 -4.02 -23.76 7.87
C ARG A 414 -3.86 -24.13 9.34
N ASN A 415 -4.24 -25.38 9.69
CA ASN A 415 -4.37 -25.80 11.08
C ASN A 415 -3.29 -26.81 11.53
N ASP A 416 -2.46 -27.35 10.63
CA ASP A 416 -1.41 -28.30 10.96
C ASP A 416 -0.26 -27.62 11.71
N PRO A 417 -0.02 -27.95 13.01
CA PRO A 417 1.08 -27.32 13.77
C PRO A 417 2.47 -27.62 13.19
N ALA A 418 2.62 -28.70 12.40
CA ALA A 418 3.87 -29.03 11.73
C ALA A 418 4.22 -28.02 10.63
N GLN A 419 3.21 -27.34 10.11
CA GLN A 419 3.36 -26.33 9.05
C GLN A 419 3.55 -24.91 9.62
N HIS A 420 3.74 -24.75 10.93
CA HIS A 420 3.89 -23.45 11.59
C HIS A 420 5.21 -23.36 12.36
N ASN A 421 5.77 -22.14 12.39
CA ASN A 421 6.96 -21.86 13.18
C ASN A 421 6.66 -21.94 14.69
N LYS A 422 7.68 -22.23 15.49
CA LYS A 422 7.52 -22.42 16.94
C LYS A 422 8.16 -21.28 17.75
N THR A 423 9.13 -20.61 17.17
CA THR A 423 9.86 -19.51 17.85
C THR A 423 10.16 -18.37 16.90
N PRO A 424 10.32 -17.12 17.41
CA PRO A 424 10.82 -16.00 16.64
C PRO A 424 12.16 -16.28 15.95
N ALA A 425 13.09 -16.88 16.67
CA ALA A 425 14.41 -17.21 16.14
C ALA A 425 14.35 -18.18 14.94
N GLU A 426 13.40 -19.13 14.94
CA GLU A 426 13.18 -20.03 13.83
C GLU A 426 12.69 -19.29 12.58
N ILE A 427 11.76 -18.34 12.73
CA ILE A 427 11.29 -17.50 11.63
C ILE A 427 12.45 -16.74 11.00
N MET A 428 13.27 -16.07 11.81
CA MET A 428 14.40 -15.27 11.33
C MET A 428 15.47 -16.13 10.66
N ARG A 429 15.79 -17.30 11.23
CA ARG A 429 16.76 -18.25 10.65
C ARG A 429 16.30 -18.75 9.28
N ARG A 430 15.03 -19.20 9.17
CA ARG A 430 14.47 -19.71 7.90
C ARG A 430 14.50 -18.65 6.80
N HIS A 431 14.12 -17.41 7.10
CA HIS A 431 14.20 -16.33 6.12
C HIS A 431 15.65 -16.07 5.67
N ARG A 432 16.65 -16.09 6.59
CA ARG A 432 18.06 -15.96 6.20
C ARG A 432 18.51 -17.07 5.28
N GLU A 433 18.13 -18.32 5.56
CA GLU A 433 18.48 -19.48 4.73
C GLU A 433 17.86 -19.36 3.31
N ILE A 434 16.59 -18.95 3.21
CA ILE A 434 15.91 -18.73 1.94
C ILE A 434 16.64 -17.64 1.13
N LEU A 435 16.93 -16.50 1.75
CA LEU A 435 17.57 -15.37 1.09
C LEU A 435 19.02 -15.66 0.70
N THR A 436 19.81 -16.34 1.55
CA THR A 436 21.17 -16.76 1.20
C THR A 436 21.18 -17.63 -0.05
N ARG A 437 20.20 -18.56 -0.16
CA ARG A 437 20.04 -19.39 -1.37
C ARG A 437 19.62 -18.56 -2.58
N SER A 438 18.67 -17.65 -2.41
CA SER A 438 18.19 -16.76 -3.47
C SER A 438 19.31 -15.88 -4.00
N ASP A 439 20.00 -15.17 -3.12
CA ASP A 439 21.05 -14.20 -3.47
C ASP A 439 22.18 -14.86 -4.28
N ALA A 440 22.57 -16.08 -3.92
CA ALA A 440 23.58 -16.85 -4.66
C ALA A 440 23.14 -17.19 -6.10
N ASN A 441 21.84 -17.22 -6.38
CA ASN A 441 21.29 -17.60 -7.69
C ASN A 441 20.82 -16.38 -8.53
N LEU A 442 20.76 -15.19 -7.96
CA LEU A 442 20.33 -13.97 -8.68
C LEU A 442 21.08 -13.71 -10.00
N PRO A 443 22.41 -13.95 -10.11
CA PRO A 443 23.12 -13.75 -11.36
C PRO A 443 22.66 -14.63 -12.53
N LYS A 444 21.85 -15.66 -12.27
CA LYS A 444 21.22 -16.47 -13.34
C LYS A 444 20.08 -15.72 -14.03
N LEU A 445 19.43 -14.81 -13.33
CA LEU A 445 18.23 -14.11 -13.79
C LEU A 445 18.45 -12.62 -14.06
N PHE A 446 19.52 -12.02 -13.51
CA PHE A 446 19.78 -10.59 -13.58
C PHE A 446 21.23 -10.32 -13.98
N GLY A 447 21.42 -9.38 -14.90
CA GLY A 447 22.73 -8.84 -15.25
C GLY A 447 23.15 -7.68 -14.34
N ARG A 448 22.16 -6.99 -13.73
CA ARG A 448 22.37 -5.89 -12.79
C ARG A 448 21.77 -6.22 -11.43
N LEU A 449 22.58 -6.03 -10.39
CA LEU A 449 22.15 -6.19 -8.99
C LEU A 449 22.35 -4.89 -8.24
N PRO A 450 21.51 -4.57 -7.23
CA PRO A 450 21.68 -3.37 -6.43
C PRO A 450 22.96 -3.44 -5.59
N LYS A 451 23.58 -2.26 -5.36
CA LYS A 451 24.72 -2.09 -4.47
C LYS A 451 24.28 -1.82 -3.03
N THR A 452 23.09 -1.25 -2.88
CA THR A 452 22.48 -0.93 -1.59
C THR A 452 22.25 -2.21 -0.81
N PRO A 453 22.82 -2.36 0.40
CA PRO A 453 22.60 -3.55 1.21
C PRO A 453 21.21 -3.56 1.84
N TYR A 454 20.73 -4.76 2.18
CA TYR A 454 19.54 -4.95 3.01
C TYR A 454 19.83 -5.92 4.17
N ASP A 455 19.02 -5.86 5.21
CA ASP A 455 19.07 -6.79 6.33
C ASP A 455 17.65 -7.13 6.80
N LEU A 456 17.53 -8.23 7.57
CA LEU A 456 16.31 -8.68 8.18
C LEU A 456 16.15 -8.05 9.56
N LYS A 457 14.95 -7.55 9.85
CA LYS A 457 14.62 -6.94 11.13
C LYS A 457 13.29 -7.44 11.67
N GLU A 458 13.22 -7.71 12.95
CA GLU A 458 11.95 -8.02 13.62
C GLU A 458 11.11 -6.76 13.73
N ILE A 459 9.79 -6.88 13.53
CA ILE A 459 8.86 -5.82 13.88
C ILE A 459 8.83 -5.69 15.39
N GLU A 460 8.94 -4.47 15.90
CA GLU A 460 9.01 -4.20 17.33
C GLU A 460 7.78 -4.75 18.07
N ALA A 461 8.01 -5.39 19.21
CA ALA A 461 7.00 -6.14 19.96
C ALA A 461 5.72 -5.34 20.28
N PHE A 462 5.85 -4.03 20.54
CA PHE A 462 4.70 -3.18 20.89
C PHE A 462 3.71 -2.97 19.74
N ARG A 463 4.17 -3.03 18.48
CA ARG A 463 3.32 -2.85 17.29
C ARG A 463 3.06 -4.13 16.51
N ALA A 464 3.83 -5.19 16.77
CA ALA A 464 3.73 -6.45 16.06
C ALA A 464 2.31 -7.06 16.06
N PRO A 465 1.50 -6.98 17.16
CA PRO A 465 0.14 -7.52 17.15
C PRO A 465 -0.81 -6.94 16.10
N SER A 466 -0.61 -5.67 15.71
CA SER A 466 -1.44 -4.96 14.73
C SER A 466 -0.76 -4.73 13.38
N SER A 467 0.48 -5.21 13.23
CA SER A 467 1.26 -5.04 11.99
C SER A 467 0.96 -6.15 10.98
N ALA A 468 1.22 -5.85 9.70
CA ALA A 468 1.23 -6.85 8.62
C ALA A 468 2.22 -8.00 8.92
N THR A 469 2.15 -9.07 8.13
CA THR A 469 3.06 -10.22 8.24
C THR A 469 4.51 -9.81 8.01
N ALA A 470 4.74 -8.91 7.08
CA ALA A 470 6.06 -8.33 6.78
C ALA A 470 5.89 -7.08 5.92
N TYR A 471 6.98 -6.33 5.76
CA TYR A 471 7.07 -5.24 4.79
C TYR A 471 8.53 -4.90 4.51
N TYR A 472 8.78 -4.45 3.29
CA TYR A 472 10.06 -3.87 2.90
C TYR A 472 10.13 -2.39 3.31
N TYR A 473 11.30 -1.97 3.78
CA TYR A 473 11.60 -0.59 4.14
C TYR A 473 12.89 -0.15 3.44
N ASN A 474 12.77 0.75 2.48
CA ASN A 474 13.88 1.16 1.65
C ASN A 474 14.99 1.91 2.43
N ALA A 475 16.21 1.88 1.90
CA ALA A 475 17.29 2.71 2.39
C ALA A 475 16.97 4.20 2.17
N PRO A 476 17.40 5.10 3.09
CA PRO A 476 17.28 6.53 2.85
C PRO A 476 18.26 6.98 1.76
N ASP A 477 17.99 8.14 1.16
CA ASP A 477 18.79 8.66 0.03
C ASP A 477 20.22 9.02 0.40
N ASP A 478 20.45 9.35 1.67
CA ASP A 478 21.77 9.67 2.25
C ASP A 478 22.63 8.43 2.59
N GLY A 479 22.08 7.21 2.46
CA GLY A 479 22.77 5.97 2.75
C GLY A 479 23.09 5.75 4.23
N SER A 480 22.49 6.49 5.15
CA SER A 480 22.76 6.43 6.60
C SER A 480 22.42 5.08 7.25
N ARG A 481 21.62 4.24 6.57
CA ARG A 481 21.29 2.88 6.98
C ARG A 481 21.00 1.98 5.78
N PRO A 482 21.10 0.65 5.94
CA PRO A 482 20.64 -0.30 4.92
C PRO A 482 19.12 -0.26 4.76
N ALA A 483 18.62 -0.88 3.70
CA ALA A 483 17.22 -1.26 3.61
C ALA A 483 16.90 -2.39 4.59
N TYR A 484 15.62 -2.54 4.95
CA TYR A 484 15.20 -3.60 5.86
C TYR A 484 14.01 -4.38 5.30
N PHE A 485 14.10 -5.68 5.44
CA PHE A 485 12.95 -6.57 5.38
C PHE A 485 12.47 -6.80 6.82
N TYR A 486 11.38 -6.12 7.20
CA TYR A 486 10.75 -6.27 8.51
C TYR A 486 9.84 -7.48 8.55
N ILE A 487 10.02 -8.32 9.55
CA ILE A 487 9.31 -9.59 9.71
C ILE A 487 8.54 -9.58 11.04
N ASN A 488 7.26 -9.92 10.98
CA ASN A 488 6.42 -10.04 12.16
C ASN A 488 6.60 -11.42 12.81
N VAL A 489 7.31 -11.45 13.90
CA VAL A 489 7.59 -12.67 14.68
C VAL A 489 6.61 -12.89 15.84
N TYR A 490 5.60 -12.03 15.99
CA TYR A 490 4.56 -12.17 17.02
C TYR A 490 3.70 -13.39 16.76
N LYS A 491 3.46 -14.19 17.81
CA LYS A 491 2.74 -15.47 17.75
C LYS A 491 3.29 -16.37 16.63
N PRO A 492 4.51 -16.87 16.76
CA PRO A 492 5.17 -17.66 15.72
C PRO A 492 4.38 -18.89 15.29
N GLU A 493 3.58 -19.45 16.18
CA GLU A 493 2.65 -20.56 15.93
C GLU A 493 1.50 -20.20 14.97
N THR A 494 1.34 -18.93 14.61
CA THR A 494 0.40 -18.45 13.59
C THR A 494 1.08 -18.11 12.27
N ARG A 495 2.39 -18.35 12.16
CA ARG A 495 3.22 -17.99 10.99
C ARG A 495 3.55 -19.24 10.19
N PRO A 496 2.88 -19.47 9.03
CA PRO A 496 3.07 -20.67 8.24
C PRO A 496 4.48 -20.76 7.66
N ILE A 497 5.09 -21.96 7.70
CA ILE A 497 6.38 -22.23 7.08
C ILE A 497 6.24 -22.24 5.56
N TYR A 498 5.16 -22.80 5.04
CA TYR A 498 4.96 -22.98 3.60
C TYR A 498 4.85 -21.66 2.81
N THR A 499 4.53 -20.52 3.44
CA THR A 499 4.46 -19.24 2.75
C THR A 499 5.75 -18.42 2.80
N MET A 500 6.77 -18.88 3.55
CA MET A 500 7.96 -18.06 3.83
C MET A 500 8.82 -17.80 2.60
N GLU A 501 8.95 -18.76 1.68
CA GLU A 501 9.70 -18.55 0.45
C GLU A 501 9.06 -17.47 -0.44
N ALA A 502 7.75 -17.56 -0.67
CA ALA A 502 7.04 -16.55 -1.44
C ALA A 502 7.15 -15.16 -0.81
N LEU A 503 7.01 -15.06 0.52
CA LEU A 503 7.16 -13.80 1.25
C LEU A 503 8.57 -13.22 1.11
N ALA A 504 9.60 -14.05 1.26
CA ALA A 504 10.99 -13.61 1.16
C ALA A 504 11.33 -13.09 -0.24
N TYR A 505 10.86 -13.77 -1.30
CA TYR A 505 11.07 -13.34 -2.68
C TYR A 505 10.27 -12.08 -3.03
N HIS A 506 9.14 -11.85 -2.38
CA HIS A 506 8.34 -10.64 -2.54
C HIS A 506 9.01 -9.41 -1.91
N GLU A 507 9.40 -9.52 -0.63
CA GLU A 507 9.86 -8.37 0.16
C GLU A 507 11.34 -8.04 -0.07
N ALA A 508 12.20 -9.07 -0.21
CA ALA A 508 13.63 -8.88 -0.37
C ALA A 508 14.06 -9.01 -1.84
N GLN A 509 14.95 -9.96 -2.14
CA GLN A 509 15.42 -10.21 -3.51
C GLN A 509 14.85 -11.53 -4.05
N PRO A 510 14.35 -11.51 -5.29
CA PRO A 510 14.41 -10.43 -6.32
C PRO A 510 13.25 -9.42 -6.30
N GLY A 511 12.43 -9.35 -5.25
CA GLY A 511 11.25 -8.52 -5.17
C GLY A 511 11.51 -7.02 -4.92
N HIS A 512 10.86 -6.47 -3.90
CA HIS A 512 10.88 -5.04 -3.61
C HIS A 512 12.28 -4.47 -3.47
N HIS A 513 13.18 -5.15 -2.72
CA HIS A 513 14.52 -4.62 -2.51
C HIS A 513 15.25 -4.43 -3.83
N LEU A 514 15.29 -5.45 -4.70
CA LEU A 514 16.02 -5.37 -5.96
C LEU A 514 15.48 -4.24 -6.84
N GLN A 515 14.16 -4.18 -7.04
CA GLN A 515 13.54 -3.19 -7.91
C GLN A 515 13.71 -1.76 -7.41
N ILE A 516 13.42 -1.52 -6.11
CA ILE A 516 13.42 -0.16 -5.53
C ILE A 516 14.85 0.34 -5.39
N ALA A 517 15.79 -0.50 -4.94
CA ALA A 517 17.19 -0.09 -4.79
C ALA A 517 17.81 0.27 -6.13
N LEU A 518 17.58 -0.51 -7.20
CA LEU A 518 18.07 -0.18 -8.54
C LEU A 518 17.56 1.19 -9.02
N ALA A 519 16.30 1.52 -8.75
CA ALA A 519 15.76 2.84 -9.12
C ALA A 519 16.37 3.97 -8.26
N GLN A 520 16.53 3.76 -6.95
CA GLN A 520 17.10 4.77 -6.03
C GLN A 520 18.60 5.03 -6.27
N GLU A 521 19.32 4.05 -6.79
CA GLU A 521 20.75 4.18 -7.16
C GLU A 521 20.99 5.05 -8.40
N ARG A 522 19.96 5.35 -9.20
CA ARG A 522 20.04 6.24 -10.37
C ARG A 522 20.05 7.71 -9.94
N LYS A 523 21.20 8.15 -9.39
CA LYS A 523 21.38 9.53 -8.91
C LYS A 523 21.37 10.58 -10.03
N ASP A 524 21.50 10.14 -11.26
CA ASP A 524 21.34 10.89 -12.50
C ASP A 524 19.87 11.19 -12.83
N TRP A 525 18.92 10.50 -12.22
CA TRP A 525 17.49 10.75 -12.43
C TRP A 525 16.93 11.84 -11.52
N PRO A 526 15.89 12.57 -11.97
CA PRO A 526 15.12 13.44 -11.10
C PRO A 526 14.57 12.69 -9.88
N ALA A 527 14.54 13.35 -8.72
CA ALA A 527 14.12 12.74 -7.48
C ALA A 527 12.69 12.17 -7.55
N PHE A 528 11.77 12.83 -8.27
CA PHE A 528 10.41 12.31 -8.41
C PHE A 528 10.40 10.91 -9.07
N ARG A 529 11.26 10.61 -10.05
CA ARG A 529 11.36 9.28 -10.69
C ARG A 529 11.91 8.22 -9.75
N ARG A 530 12.91 8.57 -8.95
CA ARG A 530 13.56 7.64 -8.03
C ARG A 530 12.67 7.19 -6.87
N PHE A 531 11.72 8.05 -6.48
CA PHE A 531 10.81 7.84 -5.35
C PHE A 531 9.33 7.75 -5.75
N GLU A 532 9.02 7.68 -7.05
CA GLU A 532 7.65 7.47 -7.50
C GLU A 532 7.19 6.04 -7.19
N HIS A 533 5.94 5.93 -6.76
CA HIS A 533 5.35 4.67 -6.33
C HIS A 533 4.13 4.31 -7.20
N ILE A 534 4.37 3.64 -8.32
CA ILE A 534 3.29 3.12 -9.17
C ILE A 534 2.93 1.71 -8.69
N THR A 535 1.79 1.60 -8.02
CA THR A 535 1.35 0.36 -7.35
C THR A 535 1.44 -0.88 -8.26
N ALA A 536 0.90 -0.79 -9.49
CA ALA A 536 0.92 -1.93 -10.41
C ALA A 536 2.31 -2.37 -10.82
N PHE A 537 3.28 -1.45 -10.90
CA PHE A 537 4.67 -1.81 -11.21
C PHE A 537 5.36 -2.46 -10.01
N ILE A 538 5.36 -1.78 -8.87
CA ILE A 538 6.11 -2.20 -7.67
C ILE A 538 5.56 -3.52 -7.13
N GLU A 539 4.24 -3.58 -6.94
CA GLU A 539 3.58 -4.77 -6.40
C GLU A 539 3.46 -5.89 -7.44
N GLY A 540 3.25 -5.51 -8.70
CA GLY A 540 3.23 -6.45 -9.82
C GLY A 540 4.57 -7.14 -10.01
N TRP A 541 5.68 -6.39 -9.92
CA TRP A 541 7.04 -6.92 -9.93
C TRP A 541 7.27 -7.87 -8.74
N ALA A 542 6.96 -7.44 -7.51
CA ALA A 542 7.16 -8.27 -6.33
C ALA A 542 6.36 -9.58 -6.39
N LEU A 543 5.12 -9.55 -6.90
CA LEU A 543 4.32 -10.75 -7.10
C LEU A 543 4.85 -11.62 -8.26
N TYR A 544 5.37 -11.04 -9.32
CA TYR A 544 6.07 -11.76 -10.38
C TYR A 544 7.33 -12.44 -9.83
N SER A 545 8.06 -11.76 -8.96
CA SER A 545 9.29 -12.27 -8.32
C SER A 545 9.05 -13.51 -7.44
N GLU A 546 7.85 -13.65 -6.84
CA GLU A 546 7.49 -14.89 -6.13
C GLU A 546 7.60 -16.13 -7.04
N ARG A 547 7.25 -16.01 -8.34
CA ARG A 547 7.36 -17.11 -9.29
C ARG A 547 8.82 -17.38 -9.74
N LEU A 548 9.69 -16.38 -9.70
CA LEU A 548 11.12 -16.57 -9.98
C LEU A 548 11.82 -17.47 -8.95
N GLY A 549 11.18 -17.68 -7.79
CA GLY A 549 11.63 -18.64 -6.79
C GLY A 549 11.90 -20.04 -7.36
N TYR A 550 11.17 -20.48 -8.39
CA TYR A 550 11.43 -21.75 -9.07
C TYR A 550 12.82 -21.79 -9.73
N ASP A 551 13.18 -20.68 -10.41
CA ASP A 551 14.47 -20.53 -11.09
C ASP A 551 15.62 -20.28 -10.09
N LEU A 552 15.31 -19.80 -8.89
CA LEU A 552 16.26 -19.54 -7.80
C LEU A 552 16.49 -20.74 -6.87
N GLY A 553 15.93 -21.92 -7.20
CA GLY A 553 16.07 -23.15 -6.42
C GLY A 553 15.16 -23.20 -5.18
N GLY A 554 14.09 -22.43 -5.18
CA GLY A 554 13.01 -22.48 -4.19
C GLY A 554 11.93 -23.51 -4.54
N TYR A 555 10.92 -23.61 -3.67
CA TYR A 555 9.72 -24.45 -3.83
C TYR A 555 10.00 -25.91 -4.10
N GLN A 556 11.12 -26.46 -3.58
CA GLN A 556 11.48 -27.87 -3.73
C GLN A 556 10.54 -28.78 -2.92
N ASP A 557 10.03 -28.27 -1.79
CA ASP A 557 8.99 -28.91 -1.01
C ASP A 557 7.60 -28.64 -1.63
N PRO A 558 6.76 -29.66 -1.88
CA PRO A 558 5.41 -29.48 -2.36
C PRO A 558 4.57 -28.51 -1.49
N TYR A 559 4.79 -28.48 -0.19
CA TYR A 559 4.11 -27.55 0.72
C TYR A 559 4.56 -26.09 0.49
N ALA A 560 5.85 -25.86 0.22
CA ALA A 560 6.31 -24.51 -0.16
C ALA A 560 5.72 -24.06 -1.50
N ARG A 561 5.54 -24.99 -2.47
CA ARG A 561 4.79 -24.71 -3.72
C ARG A 561 3.34 -24.35 -3.43
N PHE A 562 2.66 -25.08 -2.54
CA PHE A 562 1.31 -24.72 -2.08
C PHE A 562 1.28 -23.33 -1.44
N GLY A 563 2.31 -22.95 -0.71
CA GLY A 563 2.47 -21.63 -0.11
C GLY A 563 2.54 -20.51 -1.15
N GLN A 564 3.31 -20.70 -2.22
CA GLN A 564 3.36 -19.76 -3.35
C GLN A 564 1.97 -19.65 -4.03
N LEU A 565 1.32 -20.79 -4.28
CA LEU A 565 -0.03 -20.81 -4.85
C LEU A 565 -1.07 -20.16 -3.91
N THR A 566 -0.93 -20.28 -2.59
CA THR A 566 -1.75 -19.57 -1.61
C THR A 566 -1.59 -18.07 -1.74
N TYR A 567 -0.37 -17.58 -1.93
CA TYR A 567 -0.10 -16.16 -2.13
C TYR A 567 -0.64 -15.67 -3.49
N ASP A 568 -0.51 -16.47 -4.53
CA ASP A 568 -1.08 -16.17 -5.85
C ASP A 568 -2.63 -16.12 -5.79
N ALA A 569 -3.26 -17.10 -5.10
CA ALA A 569 -4.71 -17.11 -4.86
C ALA A 569 -5.18 -15.91 -4.02
N TRP A 570 -4.43 -15.53 -3.01
CA TRP A 570 -4.71 -14.34 -2.23
C TRP A 570 -4.77 -13.09 -3.10
N ARG A 571 -3.74 -12.86 -3.96
CA ARG A 571 -3.71 -11.67 -4.82
C ARG A 571 -4.74 -11.74 -5.95
N SER A 572 -5.10 -12.93 -6.40
CA SER A 572 -6.23 -13.14 -7.34
C SER A 572 -7.58 -12.86 -6.68
N SER A 573 -7.77 -13.31 -5.43
CA SER A 573 -8.96 -13.01 -4.64
C SER A 573 -9.15 -11.50 -4.41
N ARG A 574 -8.07 -10.71 -4.30
CA ARG A 574 -8.14 -9.25 -4.19
C ARG A 574 -8.89 -8.63 -5.38
N LEU A 575 -8.67 -9.13 -6.61
CA LEU A 575 -9.37 -8.63 -7.79
C LEU A 575 -10.89 -8.83 -7.68
N VAL A 576 -11.31 -9.92 -7.03
CA VAL A 576 -12.72 -10.27 -6.85
C VAL A 576 -13.36 -9.52 -5.70
N VAL A 577 -12.70 -9.49 -4.52
CA VAL A 577 -13.32 -8.91 -3.32
C VAL A 577 -13.29 -7.38 -3.31
N ASP A 578 -12.24 -6.75 -3.85
CA ASP A 578 -12.14 -5.30 -3.92
C ASP A 578 -13.21 -4.74 -4.89
N THR A 579 -13.29 -5.27 -6.11
CA THR A 579 -14.37 -4.94 -7.06
C THR A 579 -15.74 -5.36 -6.52
N GLY A 580 -15.80 -6.52 -5.85
CA GLY A 580 -17.01 -7.04 -5.21
C GLY A 580 -17.59 -6.04 -4.22
N MET A 581 -16.79 -5.53 -3.31
CA MET A 581 -17.22 -4.57 -2.29
C MET A 581 -17.50 -3.19 -2.89
N HIS A 582 -16.54 -2.64 -3.64
CA HIS A 582 -16.57 -1.22 -4.04
C HIS A 582 -17.39 -0.95 -5.29
N TYR A 583 -17.61 -1.94 -6.14
CA TYR A 583 -18.38 -1.78 -7.38
C TYR A 583 -19.68 -2.59 -7.39
N PHE A 584 -19.65 -3.85 -6.92
CA PHE A 584 -20.82 -4.73 -6.91
C PHE A 584 -21.59 -4.72 -5.59
N GLY A 585 -21.16 -3.95 -4.59
CA GLY A 585 -21.89 -3.77 -3.33
C GLY A 585 -21.90 -4.99 -2.41
N TRP A 586 -20.83 -5.83 -2.45
CA TRP A 586 -20.69 -6.93 -1.50
C TRP A 586 -20.53 -6.42 -0.07
N SER A 587 -21.10 -7.19 0.88
CA SER A 587 -20.81 -6.95 2.28
C SER A 587 -19.40 -7.39 2.66
N ARG A 588 -18.91 -6.90 3.80
CA ARG A 588 -17.64 -7.30 4.41
C ARG A 588 -17.58 -8.82 4.65
N GLU A 589 -18.65 -9.39 5.20
CA GLU A 589 -18.76 -10.81 5.53
C GLU A 589 -18.66 -11.67 4.28
N ARG A 590 -19.35 -11.29 3.19
CA ARG A 590 -19.26 -11.98 1.90
C ARG A 590 -17.83 -11.98 1.35
N ALA A 591 -17.12 -10.86 1.48
CA ALA A 591 -15.73 -10.76 1.03
C ALA A 591 -14.79 -11.64 1.88
N ILE A 592 -14.99 -11.69 3.21
CA ILE A 592 -14.26 -12.57 4.13
C ILE A 592 -14.49 -14.04 3.78
N GLU A 593 -15.76 -14.43 3.61
CA GLU A 593 -16.13 -15.81 3.25
C GLU A 593 -15.52 -16.22 1.92
N PHE A 594 -15.58 -15.33 0.91
CA PHE A 594 -14.97 -15.60 -0.39
C PHE A 594 -13.46 -15.88 -0.25
N MET A 595 -12.72 -15.04 0.46
CA MET A 595 -11.28 -15.26 0.65
C MET A 595 -10.98 -16.52 1.48
N LYS A 596 -11.79 -16.82 2.49
CA LYS A 596 -11.64 -18.02 3.33
C LYS A 596 -11.78 -19.30 2.50
N ASN A 597 -12.70 -19.30 1.55
CA ASN A 597 -12.97 -20.44 0.68
C ASN A 597 -11.96 -20.61 -0.46
N ASN A 598 -11.17 -19.58 -0.78
CA ASN A 598 -10.29 -19.59 -1.94
C ASN A 598 -8.80 -19.51 -1.61
N THR A 599 -8.40 -19.36 -0.34
CA THR A 599 -7.00 -19.18 0.07
C THR A 599 -6.64 -19.97 1.32
N GLY A 600 -5.36 -20.32 1.47
CA GLY A 600 -4.80 -20.94 2.68
C GLY A 600 -4.42 -19.94 3.79
N LEU A 601 -4.87 -18.69 3.72
CA LEU A 601 -4.55 -17.67 4.73
C LEU A 601 -5.27 -17.94 6.05
N SER A 602 -4.67 -17.51 7.18
CA SER A 602 -5.36 -17.54 8.47
C SER A 602 -6.55 -16.58 8.47
N GLU A 603 -7.61 -16.92 9.21
CA GLU A 603 -8.82 -16.11 9.30
C GLU A 603 -8.52 -14.68 9.78
N GLN A 604 -7.63 -14.53 10.76
CA GLN A 604 -7.20 -13.22 11.25
C GLN A 604 -6.55 -12.38 10.14
N ASN A 605 -5.74 -12.99 9.28
CA ASN A 605 -5.12 -12.27 8.14
C ASN A 605 -6.20 -11.86 7.12
N ILE A 606 -7.15 -12.73 6.80
CA ILE A 606 -8.26 -12.44 5.89
C ILE A 606 -9.07 -11.23 6.39
N ILE A 607 -9.44 -11.23 7.66
CA ILE A 607 -10.19 -10.11 8.29
C ILE A 607 -9.40 -8.81 8.17
N SER A 608 -8.13 -8.82 8.56
CA SER A 608 -7.27 -7.64 8.49
C SER A 608 -7.11 -7.10 7.06
N GLU A 609 -7.03 -8.00 6.09
CA GLU A 609 -6.88 -7.64 4.68
C GLU A 609 -8.19 -7.08 4.08
N ILE A 610 -9.33 -7.70 4.36
CA ILE A 610 -10.63 -7.16 3.92
C ILE A 610 -10.84 -5.76 4.50
N ASP A 611 -10.55 -5.56 5.77
CA ASP A 611 -10.68 -4.24 6.43
C ASP A 611 -9.69 -3.22 5.82
N ARG A 612 -8.50 -3.66 5.39
CA ARG A 612 -7.57 -2.82 4.63
C ARG A 612 -8.15 -2.42 3.27
N TYR A 613 -8.75 -3.35 2.53
CA TYR A 613 -9.34 -3.03 1.22
C TYR A 613 -10.53 -2.09 1.36
N ILE A 614 -11.36 -2.24 2.39
CA ILE A 614 -12.44 -1.30 2.71
C ILE A 614 -11.91 0.13 2.90
N ALA A 615 -10.77 0.27 3.55
CA ALA A 615 -10.16 1.57 3.85
C ALA A 615 -9.33 2.15 2.69
N TRP A 616 -8.93 1.29 1.73
CA TRP A 616 -8.05 1.69 0.61
C TRP A 616 -8.49 1.04 -0.71
N PRO A 617 -9.61 1.49 -1.28
CA PRO A 617 -10.21 0.90 -2.48
C PRO A 617 -9.30 0.98 -3.70
N GLY A 618 -9.26 -0.10 -4.46
CA GLY A 618 -8.50 -0.20 -5.70
C GLY A 618 -7.01 -0.54 -5.53
N GLN A 619 -6.38 -0.23 -4.37
CA GLN A 619 -4.95 -0.48 -4.17
C GLN A 619 -4.61 -1.97 -4.32
N ALA A 620 -5.45 -2.83 -3.79
CA ALA A 620 -5.26 -4.27 -3.84
C ALA A 620 -5.25 -4.87 -5.26
N LEU A 621 -5.80 -4.15 -6.25
CA LEU A 621 -5.87 -4.58 -7.64
C LEU A 621 -4.51 -4.55 -8.34
N GLY A 622 -3.65 -3.59 -7.99
CA GLY A 622 -2.36 -3.36 -8.65
C GLY A 622 -1.46 -4.59 -8.65
N TYR A 623 -1.45 -5.35 -7.57
CA TYR A 623 -0.63 -6.56 -7.40
C TYR A 623 -0.79 -7.54 -8.56
N LYS A 624 -1.99 -8.09 -8.71
CA LYS A 624 -2.24 -9.14 -9.68
C LYS A 624 -2.33 -8.61 -11.11
N VAL A 625 -2.88 -7.42 -11.31
CA VAL A 625 -2.94 -6.79 -12.64
C VAL A 625 -1.51 -6.52 -13.16
N GLY A 626 -0.63 -5.98 -12.33
CA GLY A 626 0.77 -5.73 -12.69
C GLY A 626 1.52 -7.03 -12.98
N GLN A 627 1.37 -8.04 -12.12
CA GLN A 627 2.00 -9.35 -12.31
C GLN A 627 1.56 -10.02 -13.61
N LEU A 628 0.27 -9.99 -13.92
CA LEU A 628 -0.25 -10.58 -15.16
C LEU A 628 0.31 -9.87 -16.39
N GLU A 629 0.42 -8.55 -16.36
CA GLU A 629 1.00 -7.79 -17.46
C GLU A 629 2.50 -8.10 -17.64
N ILE A 630 3.28 -8.12 -16.57
CA ILE A 630 4.71 -8.47 -16.62
C ILE A 630 4.88 -9.90 -17.16
N SER A 631 4.12 -10.87 -16.66
CA SER A 631 4.17 -12.25 -17.12
C SER A 631 3.78 -12.40 -18.58
N ARG A 632 2.77 -11.67 -19.03
CA ARG A 632 2.34 -11.65 -20.45
C ARG A 632 3.44 -11.11 -21.34
N LEU A 633 4.09 -10.00 -20.95
CA LEU A 633 5.21 -9.42 -21.70
C LEU A 633 6.42 -10.36 -21.77
N ARG A 634 6.69 -11.16 -20.71
CA ARG A 634 7.72 -12.20 -20.74
C ARG A 634 7.39 -13.26 -21.78
N VAL A 635 6.19 -13.81 -21.74
CA VAL A 635 5.76 -14.84 -22.71
C VAL A 635 5.80 -14.32 -24.14
N GLU A 636 5.37 -13.07 -24.39
CA GLU A 636 5.47 -12.43 -25.70
C GLU A 636 6.93 -12.34 -26.19
N ALA A 637 7.86 -11.98 -25.29
CA ALA A 637 9.27 -11.90 -25.62
C ALA A 637 9.89 -13.28 -25.88
N GLU A 638 9.60 -14.28 -25.05
CA GLU A 638 10.04 -15.66 -25.24
C GLU A 638 9.56 -16.22 -26.57
N GLN A 639 8.30 -15.98 -26.93
CA GLN A 639 7.73 -16.45 -28.22
C GLN A 639 8.32 -15.73 -29.43
N ALA A 640 8.60 -14.42 -29.31
CA ALA A 640 9.12 -13.63 -30.41
C ALA A 640 10.61 -13.90 -30.69
N LEU A 641 11.41 -14.13 -29.65
CA LEU A 641 12.85 -14.26 -29.73
C LEU A 641 13.33 -15.73 -29.78
N GLY A 642 12.51 -16.68 -29.34
CA GLY A 642 12.89 -18.11 -29.32
C GLY A 642 14.22 -18.33 -28.59
N ASP A 643 15.18 -19.00 -29.26
CA ASP A 643 16.51 -19.30 -28.70
C ASP A 643 17.38 -18.05 -28.44
N ALA A 644 17.03 -16.90 -29.00
CA ALA A 644 17.71 -15.62 -28.72
C ALA A 644 17.22 -14.93 -27.43
N PHE A 645 16.19 -15.47 -26.78
CA PHE A 645 15.69 -14.89 -25.53
C PHE A 645 16.68 -15.03 -24.38
N ASP A 646 17.16 -13.91 -23.85
CA ASP A 646 17.97 -13.86 -22.63
C ASP A 646 17.17 -13.26 -21.49
N ILE A 647 16.84 -14.05 -20.48
CA ILE A 647 16.07 -13.65 -19.29
C ILE A 647 16.76 -12.53 -18.50
N ARG A 648 18.09 -12.50 -18.46
CA ARG A 648 18.87 -11.48 -17.75
C ARG A 648 18.73 -10.13 -18.45
N ALA A 649 18.93 -10.10 -19.76
CA ALA A 649 18.77 -8.91 -20.57
C ALA A 649 17.31 -8.39 -20.52
N TRP A 650 16.33 -9.30 -20.50
CA TRP A 650 14.92 -8.96 -20.39
C TRP A 650 14.58 -8.32 -19.04
N HIS A 651 15.02 -8.91 -17.91
CA HIS A 651 14.81 -8.34 -16.58
C HIS A 651 15.53 -7.01 -16.41
N ASP A 652 16.80 -6.94 -16.86
CA ASP A 652 17.57 -5.69 -16.78
C ASP A 652 16.90 -4.55 -17.54
N HIS A 653 16.30 -4.86 -18.71
CA HIS A 653 15.58 -3.84 -19.50
C HIS A 653 14.24 -3.46 -18.85
N LEU A 654 13.50 -4.43 -18.30
CA LEU A 654 12.23 -4.16 -17.61
C LEU A 654 12.41 -3.22 -16.42
N LEU A 655 13.49 -3.40 -15.66
CA LEU A 655 13.80 -2.62 -14.46
C LEU A 655 14.58 -1.34 -14.73
N ALA A 656 15.08 -1.16 -15.95
CA ALA A 656 16.01 -0.08 -16.31
C ALA A 656 15.43 1.33 -16.06
N GLU A 657 14.11 1.48 -16.11
CA GLU A 657 13.44 2.78 -16.06
C GLU A 657 12.77 3.09 -14.72
N GLY A 658 12.94 2.21 -13.72
CA GLY A 658 12.26 2.33 -12.43
C GLY A 658 10.76 2.04 -12.53
N SER A 659 9.99 2.64 -11.63
CA SER A 659 8.53 2.43 -11.58
C SER A 659 7.83 3.25 -12.65
N ILE A 660 7.21 2.57 -13.64
CA ILE A 660 6.50 3.20 -14.76
C ILE A 660 5.09 2.61 -14.95
N PRO A 661 4.13 3.37 -15.52
CA PRO A 661 2.79 2.85 -15.84
C PRO A 661 2.83 1.62 -16.75
N MET A 662 1.91 0.67 -16.56
CA MET A 662 1.84 -0.57 -17.34
C MET A 662 1.73 -0.34 -18.85
N SER A 663 1.08 0.74 -19.28
CA SER A 663 1.00 1.09 -20.70
C SER A 663 2.37 1.48 -21.26
N MET A 664 3.18 2.25 -20.51
CA MET A 664 4.52 2.63 -20.92
C MET A 664 5.46 1.42 -20.88
N LEU A 665 5.39 0.59 -19.85
CA LEU A 665 6.14 -0.66 -19.75
C LEU A 665 5.90 -1.54 -20.98
N ARG A 666 4.64 -1.74 -21.37
CA ARG A 666 4.26 -2.52 -22.56
C ARG A 666 4.92 -2.01 -23.83
N THR A 667 4.85 -0.70 -24.08
CA THR A 667 5.44 -0.09 -25.26
C THR A 667 6.95 -0.34 -25.28
N ARG A 668 7.65 -0.04 -24.20
CA ARG A 668 9.10 -0.18 -24.11
C ARG A 668 9.60 -1.62 -24.27
N MET A 669 8.92 -2.57 -23.62
CA MET A 669 9.30 -3.98 -23.72
C MET A 669 9.11 -4.52 -25.13
N ARG A 670 8.05 -4.12 -25.85
CA ARG A 670 7.82 -4.50 -27.24
C ARG A 670 8.83 -3.85 -28.18
N GLU A 671 9.17 -2.58 -27.96
CA GLU A 671 10.24 -1.91 -28.72
C GLU A 671 11.61 -2.55 -28.50
N TRP A 672 11.88 -3.01 -27.28
CA TRP A 672 13.10 -3.76 -26.99
C TRP A 672 13.13 -5.09 -27.75
N VAL A 673 12.07 -5.89 -27.68
CA VAL A 673 11.95 -7.15 -28.43
C VAL A 673 12.15 -6.92 -29.94
N ALA A 674 11.58 -5.86 -30.50
CA ALA A 674 11.71 -5.55 -31.93
C ALA A 674 13.14 -5.18 -32.36
N ARG A 675 14.02 -4.83 -31.42
CA ARG A 675 15.43 -4.50 -31.68
C ARG A 675 16.41 -5.65 -31.46
N GLN A 676 15.99 -6.75 -30.84
CA GLN A 676 16.81 -7.96 -30.68
C GLN A 676 16.81 -8.79 -31.97
#